data_2619bbe90cf449332ae3b5813c5a85cc
#
_entry.id   2619bbe90cf449332ae3b5813c5a85cc
#
_cell.length_a   1.000
_cell.length_b   1.000
_cell.length_c   1.000
_cell.angle_alpha   90.00
_cell.angle_beta   90.00
_cell.angle_gamma   90.00
#
_symmetry.space_group_name_H-M   'P 1'
#
loop_
_entity.id
_entity.type
_entity.pdbx_description
1 polymer ?
#
loop_
_entity_poly.entity_id
_entity_poly.type
_entity_poly.pdbx_seq_one_letter_code
_entity_poly.pdbx_strand_id
1 'polypeptide(L)'
;VSIRVALHHVTHYRYDRLVALSPQVVRLRPAPHCRTPILAYSMRIEPADHFINWQQDAFANYQARLVFPEKTREFKVTVDLIAEMAVYNPFDFFLEPSAEQFPFDYDPGLALELAPYRVKRPMTPRFAEFVASIDRTPAVTADFLVALNQRLQHEIRYLIRMEPGVQTPEETLTSAAGSCRDSGWLLVETLRQLGLAARFVSGYLLQLAPDIKSIDGPSGAEVDFTDLHAWCEVYLPGAGWIGLDPTSGLLAGEGHIPVACTPEPGSAAPISGAVDESEVEFEHTMSIERVLETPRVTKPYSEAVWADVLTMGAEVDRQLAEMDVRLTMGGEPTFVSVRDRDADEWNTDALGPTKRGYAVALMEKLRARYGANGFLHIGQGKWYPGEQLPRWAMSLYWRADGEPCWQDPSLFGDEREPGNYTAADAQRFLAHLATRLDLDTDCIQPGFEDVWYYLWRERRLPVNVDPLDARLDDELERVRLRRVFDAGLSGATGFVLPLGRERDVPHEAPKWVSGRWFFRDERMFLIPGDSPMGYRLPLDALPWVSKTDYPYQHAHDPFAPPVPLRSAAQLRLQYDGEQRTLSPAEARRAAALSSSAADLLSGMPGSGVLAFAPQTGGEQPPARGVSSKETLRTAICVEARDPKRAAGPKAETDAFGSGRTLLHVFMPPLTELDDYLDLLAAIEATAAELQMKIVLEGYPPPRDARLKVLQVTPDPGVIEVNIHPASNWDQLVDHTEYLYQSAAESYLSSEKFMTDGRHTGTGGGNHFVLGGATPADSPFLRRPDLLASLIAYWHNHPSLSYLFSGLFIGPTSQAPRVDEARNDQVYELEVAFRELQRQIDLLGGRESANLPAWMIDRSLRNILIDVTGNTHRAEFCIDKLYSPDGPTGRLGPARIARF
;
A
#
# COMPACT_ATOMS: atom_id res chain seq x y z
N VAL A 1 -15.19 11.92 -13.15
CA VAL A 1 -14.69 13.12 -13.82
C VAL A 1 -15.04 13.00 -15.28
N SER A 2 -15.91 13.85 -15.81
CA SER A 2 -16.23 13.84 -17.24
C SER A 2 -15.42 14.91 -17.95
N ILE A 3 -14.75 14.52 -19.03
CA ILE A 3 -14.11 15.43 -19.96
C ILE A 3 -15.06 15.57 -21.15
N ARG A 4 -15.44 16.79 -21.52
CA ARG A 4 -16.21 17.04 -22.74
C ARG A 4 -15.27 17.48 -23.83
N VAL A 5 -15.37 16.83 -24.96
CA VAL A 5 -14.55 17.08 -26.13
C VAL A 5 -15.41 17.48 -27.32
N ALA A 6 -14.94 18.44 -28.10
CA ALA A 6 -15.51 18.79 -29.40
C ALA A 6 -14.64 18.15 -30.49
N LEU A 7 -15.23 17.35 -31.32
CA LEU A 7 -14.63 16.79 -32.53
C LEU A 7 -15.11 17.58 -33.71
N HIS A 8 -14.17 17.97 -34.59
CA HIS A 8 -14.42 18.58 -35.88
C HIS A 8 -13.82 17.70 -36.97
N HIS A 9 -14.64 17.25 -37.92
CA HIS A 9 -14.24 16.38 -39.02
C HIS A 9 -14.68 17.00 -40.35
N VAL A 10 -13.76 17.13 -41.29
CA VAL A 10 -14.04 17.59 -42.67
C VAL A 10 -13.52 16.54 -43.62
N THR A 11 -14.40 16.12 -44.56
CA THR A 11 -14.04 15.32 -45.71
C THR A 11 -14.37 16.15 -46.95
N HIS A 12 -13.42 16.37 -47.81
CA HIS A 12 -13.56 17.22 -48.98
C HIS A 12 -13.04 16.54 -50.24
N TYR A 13 -13.90 16.44 -51.25
CA TYR A 13 -13.59 15.96 -52.60
C TYR A 13 -13.69 17.15 -53.57
N ARG A 14 -12.59 17.44 -54.27
CA ARG A 14 -12.52 18.44 -55.34
C ARG A 14 -12.35 17.73 -56.69
N TYR A 15 -13.11 18.14 -57.67
CA TYR A 15 -13.11 17.58 -59.00
C TYR A 15 -12.52 18.53 -60.01
N ASP A 16 -11.70 18.00 -60.92
CA ASP A 16 -11.07 18.80 -62.00
C ASP A 16 -12.10 19.45 -62.94
N ARG A 17 -13.32 18.91 -62.99
CA ARG A 17 -14.42 19.37 -63.84
C ARG A 17 -15.76 19.34 -63.11
N LEU A 18 -16.80 19.90 -63.79
CA LEU A 18 -18.18 19.77 -63.32
C LEU A 18 -18.66 18.29 -63.47
N VAL A 19 -18.96 17.62 -62.39
CA VAL A 19 -19.42 16.24 -62.33
C VAL A 19 -20.86 16.12 -61.80
N ALA A 20 -21.56 15.12 -62.26
CA ALA A 20 -22.81 14.71 -61.64
C ALA A 20 -22.49 13.73 -60.51
N LEU A 21 -23.02 13.99 -59.32
CA LEU A 21 -22.92 13.08 -58.18
C LEU A 21 -24.16 12.14 -58.21
N SER A 22 -23.92 10.84 -58.25
CA SER A 22 -25.00 9.88 -57.95
C SER A 22 -25.46 10.08 -56.50
N PRO A 23 -26.55 9.53 -56.05
CA PRO A 23 -26.96 9.60 -54.65
C PRO A 23 -25.79 9.18 -53.75
N GLN A 24 -25.37 10.09 -52.86
CA GLN A 24 -24.31 9.85 -51.88
C GLN A 24 -24.93 9.39 -50.54
N VAL A 25 -24.32 8.44 -49.89
CA VAL A 25 -24.74 7.95 -48.55
C VAL A 25 -23.65 8.23 -47.56
N VAL A 26 -23.99 9.00 -46.54
CA VAL A 26 -23.07 9.39 -45.46
C VAL A 26 -23.48 8.71 -44.16
N ARG A 27 -22.53 8.02 -43.49
CA ARG A 27 -22.67 7.30 -42.23
C ARG A 27 -21.65 7.84 -41.21
N LEU A 28 -21.84 9.08 -40.81
CA LEU A 28 -20.93 9.78 -39.86
C LEU A 28 -21.67 10.25 -38.60
N ARG A 29 -22.91 9.80 -38.41
CA ARG A 29 -23.65 10.04 -37.20
C ARG A 29 -23.45 8.87 -36.24
N PRO A 30 -23.10 9.15 -34.95
CA PRO A 30 -22.92 8.11 -33.92
C PRO A 30 -24.13 7.15 -33.89
N ALA A 31 -23.82 5.87 -33.78
CA ALA A 31 -24.84 4.81 -33.76
C ALA A 31 -25.73 4.90 -32.50
N PRO A 32 -26.99 4.45 -32.54
CA PRO A 32 -27.95 4.56 -31.43
C PRO A 32 -27.45 3.88 -30.13
N HIS A 33 -26.61 2.86 -30.25
CA HIS A 33 -26.06 2.09 -29.14
C HIS A 33 -24.67 2.58 -28.65
N CYS A 34 -24.22 3.75 -29.11
CA CYS A 34 -23.00 4.34 -28.64
C CYS A 34 -23.05 4.48 -27.12
N ARG A 35 -22.06 3.93 -26.42
CA ARG A 35 -21.97 4.01 -24.95
C ARG A 35 -21.52 5.39 -24.48
N THR A 36 -20.69 6.05 -25.27
CA THR A 36 -20.22 7.42 -24.98
C THR A 36 -21.35 8.41 -25.23
N PRO A 37 -21.77 9.21 -24.23
CA PRO A 37 -22.83 10.18 -24.39
C PRO A 37 -22.48 11.25 -25.43
N ILE A 38 -23.33 11.41 -26.45
CA ILE A 38 -23.20 12.44 -27.46
C ILE A 38 -24.12 13.60 -27.10
N LEU A 39 -23.50 14.71 -26.71
CA LEU A 39 -24.24 15.89 -26.24
C LEU A 39 -24.71 16.80 -27.37
N ALA A 40 -23.98 16.84 -28.48
CA ALA A 40 -24.36 17.56 -29.68
C ALA A 40 -23.81 16.87 -30.92
N TYR A 41 -24.54 16.98 -32.04
CA TYR A 41 -24.13 16.51 -33.35
C TYR A 41 -24.68 17.44 -34.42
N SER A 42 -23.84 17.83 -35.38
CA SER A 42 -24.27 18.50 -36.61
C SER A 42 -23.52 17.92 -37.80
N MET A 43 -24.15 17.97 -38.93
CA MET A 43 -23.55 17.64 -40.21
C MET A 43 -23.93 18.70 -41.23
N ARG A 44 -22.96 19.26 -41.90
CA ARG A 44 -23.07 20.27 -42.94
C ARG A 44 -22.54 19.71 -44.25
N ILE A 45 -23.27 19.95 -45.31
CA ILE A 45 -22.97 19.42 -46.64
C ILE A 45 -22.81 20.58 -47.61
N GLU A 46 -21.78 20.55 -48.42
CA GLU A 46 -21.58 21.44 -49.57
C GLU A 46 -21.44 20.62 -50.86
N PRO A 47 -22.10 21.04 -51.96
CA PRO A 47 -22.89 22.26 -52.14
C PRO A 47 -24.19 22.29 -51.34
N ALA A 48 -24.64 23.51 -51.00
CA ALA A 48 -25.82 23.71 -50.15
C ALA A 48 -27.13 23.30 -50.86
N ASP A 49 -27.17 23.33 -52.19
CA ASP A 49 -28.33 22.87 -52.94
C ASP A 49 -28.30 21.36 -53.10
N HIS A 50 -28.95 20.67 -52.15
CA HIS A 50 -29.09 19.22 -52.15
C HIS A 50 -30.34 18.81 -51.37
N PHE A 51 -30.82 17.59 -51.66
CA PHE A 51 -31.86 16.92 -50.87
C PHE A 51 -31.19 15.96 -49.90
N ILE A 52 -31.58 16.00 -48.64
CA ILE A 52 -31.12 15.07 -47.60
C ILE A 52 -32.30 14.26 -47.08
N ASN A 53 -32.12 12.93 -47.00
CA ASN A 53 -33.08 12.01 -46.39
C ASN A 53 -32.33 11.17 -45.35
N TRP A 54 -32.66 11.37 -44.06
CA TRP A 54 -32.17 10.56 -42.97
C TRP A 54 -32.97 9.29 -42.85
N GLN A 55 -32.27 8.18 -42.80
CA GLN A 55 -32.88 6.84 -42.67
C GLN A 55 -31.98 5.94 -41.84
N GLN A 56 -32.51 4.80 -41.40
CA GLN A 56 -31.72 3.71 -40.85
C GLN A 56 -31.53 2.64 -41.92
N ASP A 57 -30.33 2.04 -41.90
CA ASP A 57 -30.07 0.86 -42.74
C ASP A 57 -30.68 -0.41 -42.10
N ALA A 58 -30.49 -1.58 -42.76
CA ALA A 58 -30.98 -2.87 -42.27
C ALA A 58 -30.38 -3.30 -40.93
N PHE A 59 -29.33 -2.62 -40.45
CA PHE A 59 -28.58 -2.91 -39.21
C PHE A 59 -28.76 -1.81 -38.15
N ALA A 60 -29.76 -0.94 -38.36
CA ALA A 60 -30.14 0.18 -37.51
C ALA A 60 -29.09 1.32 -37.42
N ASN A 61 -28.11 1.38 -38.33
CA ASN A 61 -27.19 2.52 -38.40
C ASN A 61 -27.88 3.72 -39.03
N TYR A 62 -27.55 4.91 -38.57
CA TYR A 62 -27.99 6.15 -39.20
C TYR A 62 -27.25 6.39 -40.52
N GLN A 63 -27.99 6.71 -41.57
CA GLN A 63 -27.43 7.14 -42.85
C GLN A 63 -28.18 8.34 -43.43
N ALA A 64 -27.42 9.29 -43.93
CA ALA A 64 -27.97 10.42 -44.72
C ALA A 64 -27.81 10.10 -46.20
N ARG A 65 -28.95 9.97 -46.92
CA ARG A 65 -28.94 9.85 -48.37
C ARG A 65 -29.08 11.24 -48.96
N LEU A 66 -28.06 11.66 -49.75
CA LEU A 66 -27.96 12.95 -50.40
C LEU A 66 -28.20 12.81 -51.88
N VAL A 67 -28.95 13.75 -52.48
CA VAL A 67 -29.16 13.84 -53.88
C VAL A 67 -28.88 15.28 -54.32
N PHE A 68 -28.00 15.42 -55.31
CA PHE A 68 -27.56 16.70 -55.85
C PHE A 68 -28.23 16.92 -57.18
N PRO A 69 -29.07 17.96 -57.33
CA PRO A 69 -29.77 18.21 -58.61
C PRO A 69 -28.83 18.79 -59.67
N GLU A 70 -27.82 19.53 -59.28
CA GLU A 70 -26.88 20.22 -60.19
C GLU A 70 -25.50 19.60 -60.20
N LYS A 71 -24.76 19.75 -61.29
CA LYS A 71 -23.34 19.36 -61.36
C LYS A 71 -22.47 20.29 -60.50
N THR A 72 -21.51 19.70 -59.85
CA THR A 72 -20.64 20.41 -58.91
C THR A 72 -19.19 20.14 -59.19
N ARG A 73 -18.28 21.01 -58.69
CA ARG A 73 -16.84 20.79 -58.64
C ARG A 73 -16.33 20.34 -57.30
N GLU A 74 -17.21 20.25 -56.33
CA GLU A 74 -16.80 19.80 -54.97
C GLU A 74 -17.93 19.07 -54.26
N PHE A 75 -17.56 18.19 -53.37
CA PHE A 75 -18.42 17.59 -52.38
C PHE A 75 -17.71 17.62 -51.03
N LYS A 76 -18.31 18.33 -50.06
CA LYS A 76 -17.74 18.47 -48.76
C LYS A 76 -18.73 18.11 -47.68
N VAL A 77 -18.25 17.33 -46.72
CA VAL A 77 -19.01 16.91 -45.53
C VAL A 77 -18.24 17.42 -44.31
N THR A 78 -18.90 18.22 -43.49
CA THR A 78 -18.39 18.70 -42.20
C THR A 78 -19.25 18.14 -41.10
N VAL A 79 -18.63 17.50 -40.10
CA VAL A 79 -19.26 16.98 -38.89
C VAL A 79 -18.68 17.61 -37.67
N ASP A 80 -19.55 18.15 -36.83
CA ASP A 80 -19.22 18.64 -35.51
C ASP A 80 -19.93 17.79 -34.45
N LEU A 81 -19.19 17.36 -33.43
CA LEU A 81 -19.66 16.44 -32.40
C LEU A 81 -19.13 16.87 -31.04
N ILE A 82 -19.98 16.89 -30.03
CA ILE A 82 -19.56 17.04 -28.63
C ILE A 82 -19.87 15.73 -27.90
N ALA A 83 -18.82 15.08 -27.37
CA ALA A 83 -18.90 13.85 -26.61
C ALA A 83 -18.49 14.08 -25.16
N GLU A 84 -19.12 13.36 -24.26
CA GLU A 84 -18.72 13.29 -22.85
C GLU A 84 -17.90 12.01 -22.63
N MET A 85 -16.59 12.19 -22.42
CA MET A 85 -15.63 11.10 -22.22
C MET A 85 -15.73 10.63 -20.77
N ALA A 86 -16.73 9.79 -20.50
CA ALA A 86 -16.91 9.15 -19.21
C ALA A 86 -16.22 7.78 -19.27
N VAL A 87 -15.09 7.64 -18.56
CA VAL A 87 -14.37 6.37 -18.51
C VAL A 87 -15.25 5.28 -17.93
N TYR A 88 -15.34 4.16 -18.60
CA TYR A 88 -15.99 2.96 -18.10
C TYR A 88 -15.04 1.75 -18.25
N ASN A 89 -15.19 0.77 -17.38
CA ASN A 89 -14.45 -0.47 -17.51
C ASN A 89 -15.00 -1.29 -18.67
N PRO A 90 -14.23 -1.55 -19.74
CA PRO A 90 -14.75 -2.33 -20.89
C PRO A 90 -15.01 -3.80 -20.54
N PHE A 91 -14.54 -4.29 -19.39
CA PHE A 91 -14.83 -5.62 -18.86
C PHE A 91 -16.06 -5.64 -17.92
N ASP A 92 -16.75 -4.52 -17.73
CA ASP A 92 -17.95 -4.45 -16.89
C ASP A 92 -19.17 -5.01 -17.64
N PHE A 93 -19.18 -6.32 -17.77
CA PHE A 93 -20.28 -7.10 -18.36
C PHE A 93 -20.39 -8.49 -17.71
N PHE A 94 -21.57 -9.07 -17.76
CA PHE A 94 -21.82 -10.42 -17.27
C PHE A 94 -22.13 -11.33 -18.45
N LEU A 95 -21.62 -12.55 -18.42
CA LEU A 95 -21.92 -13.57 -19.39
C LEU A 95 -23.01 -14.52 -18.86
N GLU A 96 -23.81 -15.07 -19.76
CA GLU A 96 -24.62 -16.22 -19.41
C GLU A 96 -23.72 -17.43 -19.12
N PRO A 97 -24.11 -18.34 -18.19
CA PRO A 97 -23.27 -19.50 -17.83
C PRO A 97 -22.87 -20.36 -19.03
N SER A 98 -23.71 -20.39 -20.09
CA SER A 98 -23.46 -21.10 -21.35
C SER A 98 -22.32 -20.52 -22.17
N ALA A 99 -21.95 -19.25 -21.93
CA ALA A 99 -20.93 -18.50 -22.68
C ALA A 99 -19.71 -18.11 -21.84
N GLU A 100 -19.63 -18.49 -20.58
CA GLU A 100 -18.48 -18.21 -19.70
C GLU A 100 -17.19 -18.88 -20.19
N GLN A 101 -17.34 -20.06 -20.84
CA GLN A 101 -16.22 -20.83 -21.38
C GLN A 101 -16.30 -20.90 -22.91
N PHE A 102 -15.19 -20.55 -23.58
CA PHE A 102 -15.01 -20.82 -25.01
C PHE A 102 -14.43 -22.22 -25.20
N PRO A 103 -14.87 -23.01 -26.24
CA PRO A 103 -15.90 -22.71 -27.18
C PRO A 103 -17.32 -22.93 -26.64
N PHE A 104 -18.27 -22.13 -27.13
CA PHE A 104 -19.70 -22.27 -26.82
C PHE A 104 -20.57 -22.17 -28.07
N ASP A 105 -21.82 -22.62 -27.99
CA ASP A 105 -22.82 -22.50 -29.04
C ASP A 105 -23.92 -21.53 -28.61
N TYR A 106 -24.43 -20.75 -29.55
CA TYR A 106 -25.57 -19.87 -29.32
C TYR A 106 -26.87 -20.69 -29.24
N ASP A 107 -27.80 -20.28 -28.41
CA ASP A 107 -29.18 -20.80 -28.45
C ASP A 107 -29.74 -20.74 -29.89
N PRO A 108 -30.51 -21.72 -30.33
CA PRO A 108 -31.00 -21.77 -31.69
C PRO A 108 -31.80 -20.53 -32.12
N GLY A 109 -32.60 -19.93 -31.24
CA GLY A 109 -33.31 -18.68 -31.50
C GLY A 109 -32.36 -17.51 -31.76
N LEU A 110 -31.41 -17.30 -30.82
CA LEU A 110 -30.39 -16.27 -30.93
C LEU A 110 -29.46 -16.50 -32.13
N ALA A 111 -29.12 -17.75 -32.42
CA ALA A 111 -28.35 -18.12 -33.62
C ALA A 111 -28.99 -17.70 -34.92
N LEU A 112 -30.34 -17.76 -35.02
CA LEU A 112 -31.11 -17.29 -36.18
C LEU A 112 -31.06 -15.76 -36.31
N GLU A 113 -31.19 -15.03 -35.20
CA GLU A 113 -31.10 -13.56 -35.16
C GLU A 113 -29.70 -13.06 -35.53
N LEU A 114 -28.66 -13.78 -35.10
CA LEU A 114 -27.26 -13.48 -35.40
C LEU A 114 -26.77 -14.04 -36.75
N ALA A 115 -27.64 -14.67 -37.57
CA ALA A 115 -27.24 -15.34 -38.81
C ALA A 115 -26.41 -14.47 -39.78
N PRO A 116 -26.69 -13.18 -40.01
CA PRO A 116 -25.84 -12.32 -40.86
C PRO A 116 -24.39 -12.16 -40.36
N TYR A 117 -24.19 -12.22 -39.08
CA TYR A 117 -22.91 -12.03 -38.41
C TYR A 117 -22.12 -13.33 -38.20
N ARG A 118 -22.67 -14.46 -38.63
CA ARG A 118 -22.08 -15.81 -38.54
C ARG A 118 -21.74 -16.41 -39.91
N VAL A 119 -21.96 -15.66 -40.98
CA VAL A 119 -21.64 -16.11 -42.33
C VAL A 119 -20.16 -16.38 -42.47
N LYS A 120 -19.81 -17.64 -42.75
CA LYS A 120 -18.40 -18.05 -42.96
C LYS A 120 -18.06 -17.95 -44.45
N ARG A 121 -16.97 -17.27 -44.75
CA ARG A 121 -16.38 -17.22 -46.09
C ARG A 121 -15.49 -18.43 -46.33
N PRO A 122 -15.24 -18.84 -47.59
CA PRO A 122 -14.27 -19.89 -47.93
C PRO A 122 -12.89 -19.52 -47.38
N MET A 123 -12.26 -20.47 -46.73
CA MET A 123 -10.91 -20.28 -46.19
C MET A 123 -9.89 -20.38 -47.32
N THR A 124 -9.03 -19.38 -47.39
CA THR A 124 -7.84 -19.37 -48.23
C THR A 124 -6.66 -20.04 -47.51
N PRO A 125 -5.56 -20.47 -48.20
CA PRO A 125 -4.55 -21.31 -47.59
C PRO A 125 -3.91 -20.71 -46.32
N ARG A 126 -3.44 -19.47 -46.38
CA ARG A 126 -2.78 -18.81 -45.24
C ARG A 126 -3.76 -18.52 -44.09
N PHE A 127 -4.98 -18.13 -44.46
CA PHE A 127 -6.02 -17.91 -43.44
C PHE A 127 -6.44 -19.22 -42.75
N ALA A 128 -6.50 -20.34 -43.49
CA ALA A 128 -6.78 -21.64 -42.92
C ALA A 128 -5.68 -22.11 -41.93
N GLU A 129 -4.41 -21.87 -42.27
CA GLU A 129 -3.29 -22.13 -41.37
C GLU A 129 -3.43 -21.31 -40.08
N PHE A 130 -3.72 -20.01 -40.20
CA PHE A 130 -3.91 -19.13 -39.07
C PHE A 130 -5.05 -19.59 -38.16
N VAL A 131 -6.21 -19.87 -38.71
CA VAL A 131 -7.39 -20.35 -37.95
C VAL A 131 -7.11 -21.71 -37.30
N ALA A 132 -6.37 -22.61 -37.98
CA ALA A 132 -5.98 -23.91 -37.43
C ALA A 132 -4.96 -23.79 -36.26
N SER A 133 -4.17 -22.72 -36.21
CA SER A 133 -3.19 -22.49 -35.16
C SER A 133 -3.80 -21.93 -33.88
N ILE A 134 -5.08 -21.56 -33.89
CA ILE A 134 -5.75 -21.02 -32.68
C ILE A 134 -6.15 -22.18 -31.79
N ASP A 135 -5.69 -22.12 -30.53
CA ASP A 135 -6.06 -23.12 -29.53
C ASP A 135 -7.57 -23.04 -29.23
N ARG A 136 -8.22 -24.20 -29.21
CA ARG A 136 -9.66 -24.33 -28.92
C ARG A 136 -9.90 -25.14 -27.63
N THR A 137 -8.90 -25.31 -26.80
CA THR A 137 -9.11 -25.89 -25.48
C THR A 137 -10.02 -24.97 -24.65
N PRO A 138 -10.89 -25.54 -23.81
CA PRO A 138 -11.79 -24.74 -22.99
C PRO A 138 -11.03 -23.69 -22.16
N ALA A 139 -11.41 -22.44 -22.28
CA ALA A 139 -10.83 -21.29 -21.61
C ALA A 139 -11.92 -20.27 -21.26
N VAL A 140 -11.67 -19.39 -20.29
CA VAL A 140 -12.58 -18.26 -20.00
C VAL A 140 -12.75 -17.44 -21.26
N THR A 141 -13.99 -17.18 -21.66
CA THR A 141 -14.32 -16.53 -22.94
C THR A 141 -13.66 -15.16 -23.07
N ALA A 142 -13.67 -14.35 -22.01
CA ALA A 142 -13.02 -13.04 -22.02
C ALA A 142 -11.50 -13.15 -22.24
N ASP A 143 -10.83 -14.05 -21.54
CA ASP A 143 -9.39 -14.28 -21.68
C ASP A 143 -9.01 -14.76 -23.08
N PHE A 144 -9.81 -15.67 -23.64
CA PHE A 144 -9.64 -16.15 -25.01
C PHE A 144 -9.72 -15.01 -26.03
N LEU A 145 -10.72 -14.13 -25.90
CA LEU A 145 -10.91 -13.01 -26.83
C LEU A 145 -9.79 -11.98 -26.70
N VAL A 146 -9.37 -11.67 -25.47
CA VAL A 146 -8.24 -10.77 -25.21
C VAL A 146 -6.96 -11.33 -25.81
N ALA A 147 -6.65 -12.60 -25.57
CA ALA A 147 -5.46 -13.25 -26.09
C ALA A 147 -5.45 -13.29 -27.63
N LEU A 148 -6.59 -13.55 -28.29
CA LEU A 148 -6.70 -13.53 -29.74
C LEU A 148 -6.50 -12.11 -30.31
N ASN A 149 -7.11 -11.11 -29.65
CA ASN A 149 -6.98 -9.71 -30.05
C ASN A 149 -5.52 -9.23 -29.94
N GLN A 150 -4.86 -9.52 -28.83
CA GLN A 150 -3.44 -9.21 -28.62
C GLN A 150 -2.53 -9.94 -29.59
N ARG A 151 -2.83 -11.20 -29.90
CA ARG A 151 -2.08 -11.96 -30.90
C ARG A 151 -2.10 -11.26 -32.26
N LEU A 152 -3.25 -10.78 -32.72
CA LEU A 152 -3.35 -10.04 -33.97
C LEU A 152 -2.57 -8.71 -33.93
N GLN A 153 -2.65 -7.99 -32.82
CA GLN A 153 -1.88 -6.76 -32.62
C GLN A 153 -0.38 -7.01 -32.75
N HIS A 154 0.12 -8.14 -32.25
CA HIS A 154 1.55 -8.49 -32.35
C HIS A 154 1.95 -9.01 -33.73
N GLU A 155 1.09 -9.78 -34.40
CA GLU A 155 1.38 -10.43 -35.68
C GLU A 155 1.19 -9.50 -36.89
N ILE A 156 0.30 -8.49 -36.80
CA ILE A 156 -0.03 -7.57 -37.90
C ILE A 156 0.48 -6.18 -37.62
N ARG A 157 1.51 -5.77 -38.37
CA ARG A 157 2.05 -4.41 -38.26
C ARG A 157 1.05 -3.37 -38.76
N TYR A 158 0.71 -2.38 -37.99
CA TYR A 158 -0.18 -1.30 -38.38
C TYR A 158 0.43 -0.41 -39.49
N LEU A 159 -0.36 -0.11 -40.50
CA LEU A 159 -0.03 0.80 -41.59
C LEU A 159 -1.19 1.76 -41.85
N ILE A 160 -0.87 3.04 -42.11
CA ILE A 160 -1.85 3.96 -42.68
C ILE A 160 -1.96 3.65 -44.16
N ARG A 161 -3.16 3.23 -44.62
CA ARG A 161 -3.41 2.82 -46.00
C ARG A 161 -4.52 3.69 -46.58
N MET A 162 -4.20 4.47 -47.59
CA MET A 162 -5.12 5.41 -48.23
C MET A 162 -5.94 4.77 -49.36
N GLU A 163 -5.55 3.58 -49.85
CA GLU A 163 -6.30 2.87 -50.88
C GLU A 163 -7.71 2.51 -50.38
N PRO A 164 -8.74 2.68 -51.24
CA PRO A 164 -10.08 2.36 -50.87
C PRO A 164 -10.27 0.84 -50.65
N GLY A 165 -11.27 0.48 -49.84
CA GLY A 165 -11.64 -0.92 -49.55
C GLY A 165 -10.81 -1.50 -48.40
N VAL A 166 -10.97 -2.81 -48.21
CA VAL A 166 -10.39 -3.60 -47.11
C VAL A 166 -9.67 -4.81 -47.72
N GLN A 167 -8.46 -5.09 -47.24
CA GLN A 167 -7.73 -6.29 -47.61
C GLN A 167 -8.50 -7.55 -47.21
N THR A 168 -8.32 -8.61 -47.97
CA THR A 168 -8.80 -9.94 -47.57
C THR A 168 -7.95 -10.47 -46.42
N PRO A 169 -8.48 -11.41 -45.62
CA PRO A 169 -7.66 -12.07 -44.57
C PRO A 169 -6.35 -12.67 -45.09
N GLU A 170 -6.36 -13.22 -46.34
CA GLU A 170 -5.17 -13.78 -46.98
C GLU A 170 -4.11 -12.71 -47.22
N GLU A 171 -4.52 -11.56 -47.76
CA GLU A 171 -3.60 -10.45 -48.06
C GLU A 171 -2.98 -9.88 -46.77
N THR A 172 -3.80 -9.66 -45.74
CA THR A 172 -3.32 -9.13 -44.44
C THR A 172 -2.34 -10.09 -43.79
N LEU A 173 -2.63 -11.39 -43.73
CA LEU A 173 -1.77 -12.41 -43.18
C LEU A 173 -0.48 -12.62 -43.98
N THR A 174 -0.57 -12.54 -45.32
CA THR A 174 0.61 -12.72 -46.18
C THR A 174 1.59 -11.55 -46.07
N SER A 175 1.05 -10.33 -45.99
CA SER A 175 1.88 -9.13 -45.80
C SER A 175 2.32 -8.91 -44.35
N ALA A 176 1.68 -9.58 -43.41
CA ALA A 176 1.77 -9.33 -41.96
C ALA A 176 1.64 -7.83 -41.63
N ALA A 177 0.84 -7.10 -42.40
CA ALA A 177 0.63 -5.66 -42.25
C ALA A 177 -0.71 -5.23 -42.81
N GLY A 178 -1.37 -4.26 -42.17
CA GLY A 178 -2.65 -3.73 -42.59
C GLY A 178 -3.04 -2.47 -41.81
N SER A 179 -4.09 -1.80 -42.27
CA SER A 179 -4.74 -0.71 -41.57
C SER A 179 -5.70 -1.24 -40.50
N CYS A 180 -6.28 -0.34 -39.70
CA CYS A 180 -7.34 -0.70 -38.75
C CYS A 180 -8.48 -1.47 -39.39
N ARG A 181 -8.87 -1.09 -40.63
CA ARG A 181 -9.91 -1.76 -41.40
C ARG A 181 -9.54 -3.21 -41.72
N ASP A 182 -8.31 -3.45 -42.13
CA ASP A 182 -7.79 -4.74 -42.56
C ASP A 182 -7.68 -5.69 -41.37
N SER A 183 -7.11 -5.23 -40.27
CA SER A 183 -6.98 -5.98 -38.99
C SER A 183 -8.35 -6.27 -38.38
N GLY A 184 -9.23 -5.27 -38.34
CA GLY A 184 -10.61 -5.43 -37.85
C GLY A 184 -11.39 -6.47 -38.67
N TRP A 185 -11.27 -6.46 -40.00
CA TRP A 185 -11.92 -7.44 -40.87
C TRP A 185 -11.34 -8.85 -40.71
N LEU A 186 -10.01 -8.96 -40.58
CA LEU A 186 -9.36 -10.25 -40.30
C LEU A 186 -9.90 -10.86 -38.99
N LEU A 187 -10.04 -10.05 -37.91
CA LEU A 187 -10.59 -10.51 -36.64
C LEU A 187 -12.06 -10.96 -36.79
N VAL A 188 -12.91 -10.19 -37.50
CA VAL A 188 -14.30 -10.56 -37.77
C VAL A 188 -14.38 -11.93 -38.44
N GLU A 189 -13.65 -12.13 -39.54
CA GLU A 189 -13.66 -13.41 -40.26
C GLU A 189 -13.10 -14.56 -39.42
N THR A 190 -12.07 -14.31 -38.62
CA THR A 190 -11.49 -15.29 -37.69
C THR A 190 -12.53 -15.75 -36.67
N LEU A 191 -13.19 -14.81 -35.98
CA LEU A 191 -14.21 -15.13 -34.98
C LEU A 191 -15.37 -15.92 -35.57
N ARG A 192 -15.78 -15.58 -36.80
CA ARG A 192 -16.84 -16.34 -37.53
C ARG A 192 -16.42 -17.77 -37.83
N GLN A 193 -15.16 -17.99 -38.26
CA GLN A 193 -14.65 -19.35 -38.48
C GLN A 193 -14.61 -20.16 -37.15
N LEU A 194 -14.41 -19.49 -36.04
CA LEU A 194 -14.47 -20.11 -34.72
C LEU A 194 -15.91 -20.37 -34.22
N GLY A 195 -16.91 -19.88 -34.91
CA GLY A 195 -18.34 -20.10 -34.58
C GLY A 195 -18.99 -18.91 -33.89
N LEU A 196 -18.26 -17.86 -33.61
CA LEU A 196 -18.77 -16.67 -32.94
C LEU A 196 -19.40 -15.69 -33.91
N ALA A 197 -20.43 -14.99 -33.47
CA ALA A 197 -21.08 -13.92 -34.24
C ALA A 197 -20.22 -12.66 -34.11
N ALA A 198 -19.74 -12.14 -35.24
CA ALA A 198 -18.88 -10.96 -35.25
C ALA A 198 -19.32 -9.98 -36.36
N ARG A 199 -19.15 -8.68 -36.08
CA ARG A 199 -19.48 -7.61 -37.01
C ARG A 199 -18.34 -6.60 -37.14
N PHE A 200 -18.29 -5.97 -38.31
CA PHE A 200 -17.34 -4.90 -38.59
C PHE A 200 -17.92 -3.56 -38.16
N VAL A 201 -17.12 -2.74 -37.51
CA VAL A 201 -17.50 -1.43 -37.03
C VAL A 201 -16.61 -0.37 -37.64
N SER A 202 -17.19 0.72 -38.12
CA SER A 202 -16.51 1.96 -38.43
C SER A 202 -16.96 3.05 -37.47
N GLY A 203 -16.06 3.92 -37.06
CA GLY A 203 -16.38 4.99 -36.12
C GLY A 203 -15.29 6.01 -35.98
N TYR A 204 -15.40 6.82 -34.94
CA TYR A 204 -14.37 7.75 -34.51
C TYR A 204 -13.57 7.13 -33.38
N LEU A 205 -12.25 7.31 -33.38
CA LEU A 205 -11.37 7.05 -32.27
C LEU A 205 -10.94 8.39 -31.64
N LEU A 206 -11.22 8.59 -30.39
CA LEU A 206 -10.78 9.73 -29.60
C LEU A 206 -9.79 9.25 -28.55
N GLN A 207 -8.57 9.78 -28.58
CA GLN A 207 -7.54 9.49 -27.60
C GLN A 207 -7.07 10.79 -26.96
N LEU A 208 -7.20 10.87 -25.65
CA LEU A 208 -6.73 12.03 -24.89
C LEU A 208 -5.37 11.73 -24.27
N ALA A 209 -4.50 12.71 -24.33
CA ALA A 209 -3.19 12.63 -23.68
C ALA A 209 -3.39 12.53 -22.15
N PRO A 210 -2.72 11.58 -21.47
CA PRO A 210 -2.80 11.47 -20.01
C PRO A 210 -2.05 12.63 -19.36
N ASP A 211 -2.59 13.17 -18.28
CA ASP A 211 -1.93 14.24 -17.50
C ASP A 211 -0.67 13.73 -16.79
N ILE A 212 -0.67 12.44 -16.44
CA ILE A 212 0.46 11.78 -15.78
C ILE A 212 0.84 10.56 -16.63
N LYS A 213 2.13 10.49 -16.99
CA LYS A 213 2.65 9.35 -17.74
C LYS A 213 2.57 8.08 -16.88
N SER A 214 2.23 6.97 -17.51
CA SER A 214 2.24 5.65 -16.88
C SER A 214 3.64 5.34 -16.33
N ILE A 215 3.70 4.78 -15.13
CA ILE A 215 4.97 4.35 -14.51
C ILE A 215 5.49 3.09 -15.21
N ASP A 216 4.58 2.21 -15.62
CA ASP A 216 4.87 0.97 -16.35
C ASP A 216 3.98 0.86 -17.60
N GLY A 217 4.52 0.33 -18.67
CA GLY A 217 3.80 0.09 -19.92
C GLY A 217 3.71 1.31 -20.85
N PRO A 218 2.95 1.21 -21.93
CA PRO A 218 2.80 2.30 -22.90
C PRO A 218 2.06 3.49 -22.28
N SER A 219 2.58 4.69 -22.47
CA SER A 219 2.06 5.92 -21.87
C SER A 219 0.81 6.50 -22.55
N GLY A 220 0.21 5.81 -23.52
CA GLY A 220 -0.91 6.32 -24.30
C GLY A 220 -0.49 7.37 -25.36
N ALA A 221 -1.44 8.17 -25.82
CA ALA A 221 -1.18 9.23 -26.79
C ALA A 221 -0.38 10.39 -26.15
N GLU A 222 0.58 10.94 -26.87
CA GLU A 222 1.36 12.11 -26.39
C GLU A 222 0.61 13.44 -26.52
N VAL A 223 -0.37 13.49 -27.41
CA VAL A 223 -1.25 14.63 -27.65
C VAL A 223 -2.68 14.14 -27.82
N ASP A 224 -3.66 15.00 -27.59
CA ASP A 224 -5.05 14.70 -27.88
C ASP A 224 -5.19 14.44 -29.38
N PHE A 225 -5.78 13.31 -29.74
CA PHE A 225 -5.81 12.81 -31.10
C PHE A 225 -7.19 12.24 -31.43
N THR A 226 -7.62 12.40 -32.68
CA THR A 226 -8.82 11.76 -33.22
C THR A 226 -8.62 11.37 -34.67
N ASP A 227 -9.22 10.25 -35.06
CA ASP A 227 -9.25 9.78 -36.45
C ASP A 227 -10.49 8.91 -36.70
N LEU A 228 -10.79 8.68 -38.01
CA LEU A 228 -11.68 7.62 -38.41
C LEU A 228 -11.01 6.27 -38.17
N HIS A 229 -11.74 5.38 -37.51
CA HIS A 229 -11.21 4.10 -37.06
C HIS A 229 -12.15 2.96 -37.40
N ALA A 230 -11.63 1.72 -37.38
CA ALA A 230 -12.41 0.52 -37.55
C ALA A 230 -11.94 -0.57 -36.58
N TRP A 231 -12.91 -1.32 -36.08
CA TRP A 231 -12.67 -2.42 -35.15
C TRP A 231 -13.67 -3.57 -35.37
N CYS A 232 -13.56 -4.58 -34.56
CA CYS A 232 -14.45 -5.73 -34.53
C CYS A 232 -15.36 -5.69 -33.31
N GLU A 233 -16.59 -6.10 -33.44
CA GLU A 233 -17.40 -6.44 -32.27
C GLU A 233 -17.87 -7.90 -32.36
N VAL A 234 -17.83 -8.59 -31.20
CA VAL A 234 -18.29 -9.97 -31.01
C VAL A 234 -19.53 -10.00 -30.12
N TYR A 235 -20.52 -10.83 -30.46
CA TYR A 235 -21.71 -10.97 -29.63
C TYR A 235 -21.53 -12.06 -28.59
N LEU A 236 -21.70 -11.71 -27.34
CA LEU A 236 -21.60 -12.62 -26.20
C LEU A 236 -22.94 -12.70 -25.46
N PRO A 237 -23.52 -13.90 -25.26
CA PRO A 237 -24.74 -14.06 -24.49
C PRO A 237 -24.59 -13.47 -23.08
N GLY A 238 -25.55 -12.64 -22.69
CA GLY A 238 -25.53 -11.88 -21.44
C GLY A 238 -24.91 -10.50 -21.56
N ALA A 239 -23.85 -10.33 -22.37
CA ALA A 239 -23.11 -9.06 -22.52
C ALA A 239 -23.52 -8.25 -23.77
N GLY A 240 -24.04 -8.91 -24.78
CA GLY A 240 -24.33 -8.28 -26.08
C GLY A 240 -23.07 -8.10 -26.94
N TRP A 241 -22.98 -6.98 -27.67
CA TRP A 241 -21.85 -6.68 -28.54
C TRP A 241 -20.69 -6.08 -27.76
N ILE A 242 -19.53 -6.74 -27.77
CA ILE A 242 -18.28 -6.33 -27.14
C ILE A 242 -17.26 -5.97 -28.20
N GLY A 243 -16.69 -4.77 -28.12
CA GLY A 243 -15.73 -4.25 -29.07
C GLY A 243 -14.30 -4.74 -28.80
N LEU A 244 -13.61 -5.16 -29.85
CA LEU A 244 -12.22 -5.60 -29.86
C LEU A 244 -11.46 -4.79 -30.90
N ASP A 245 -10.45 -4.06 -30.48
CA ASP A 245 -9.59 -3.31 -31.40
C ASP A 245 -8.24 -4.03 -31.60
N PRO A 246 -8.06 -4.72 -32.72
CA PRO A 246 -6.82 -5.45 -32.99
C PRO A 246 -5.63 -4.56 -33.33
N THR A 247 -5.81 -3.24 -33.46
CA THR A 247 -4.69 -2.32 -33.68
C THR A 247 -4.03 -1.93 -32.36
N SER A 248 -4.80 -1.78 -31.31
CA SER A 248 -4.30 -1.50 -29.96
C SER A 248 -4.12 -2.79 -29.12
N GLY A 249 -4.78 -3.90 -29.48
CA GLY A 249 -4.83 -5.12 -28.68
C GLY A 249 -5.80 -5.03 -27.49
N LEU A 250 -6.53 -3.93 -27.36
CA LEU A 250 -7.43 -3.64 -26.25
C LEU A 250 -8.90 -3.82 -26.62
N LEU A 251 -9.79 -3.85 -25.64
CA LEU A 251 -11.22 -3.74 -25.87
C LEU A 251 -11.58 -2.28 -26.19
N ALA A 252 -12.64 -2.09 -26.97
CA ALA A 252 -13.16 -0.76 -27.29
C ALA A 252 -13.72 -0.09 -26.02
N GLY A 253 -13.16 1.06 -25.68
CA GLY A 253 -13.54 1.90 -24.54
C GLY A 253 -14.33 3.15 -24.96
N GLU A 254 -14.40 4.12 -24.06
CA GLU A 254 -15.14 5.38 -24.24
C GLU A 254 -14.67 6.21 -25.45
N GLY A 255 -13.42 6.03 -25.88
CA GLY A 255 -12.88 6.70 -27.06
C GLY A 255 -13.36 6.12 -28.38
N HIS A 256 -14.01 4.96 -28.39
CA HIS A 256 -14.53 4.32 -29.60
C HIS A 256 -16.00 4.69 -29.82
N ILE A 257 -16.27 5.63 -30.71
CA ILE A 257 -17.62 6.08 -31.05
C ILE A 257 -18.09 5.42 -32.34
N PRO A 258 -18.92 4.35 -32.31
CA PRO A 258 -19.38 3.68 -33.50
C PRO A 258 -20.32 4.56 -34.33
N VAL A 259 -20.17 4.54 -35.65
CA VAL A 259 -21.06 5.22 -36.59
C VAL A 259 -21.80 4.24 -37.49
N ALA A 260 -21.17 3.11 -37.83
CA ALA A 260 -21.83 2.02 -38.56
C ALA A 260 -21.28 0.66 -38.15
N CYS A 261 -22.22 -0.26 -37.78
CA CYS A 261 -21.93 -1.63 -37.40
C CYS A 261 -22.65 -2.55 -38.40
N THR A 262 -21.88 -3.33 -39.16
CA THR A 262 -22.43 -4.13 -40.26
C THR A 262 -21.75 -5.48 -40.38
N PRO A 263 -22.40 -6.49 -41.00
CA PRO A 263 -21.76 -7.75 -41.31
C PRO A 263 -20.61 -7.64 -42.31
N GLU A 264 -20.62 -6.63 -43.17
CA GLU A 264 -19.71 -6.46 -44.29
C GLU A 264 -19.05 -5.08 -44.25
N PRO A 265 -17.73 -4.94 -44.48
CA PRO A 265 -17.04 -3.66 -44.39
C PRO A 265 -17.54 -2.62 -45.38
N GLY A 266 -17.95 -3.03 -46.58
CA GLY A 266 -18.48 -2.12 -47.62
C GLY A 266 -19.75 -1.38 -47.19
N SER A 267 -20.58 -2.01 -46.35
CA SER A 267 -21.81 -1.40 -45.82
C SER A 267 -21.53 -0.45 -44.65
N ALA A 268 -20.34 -0.50 -44.02
CA ALA A 268 -19.87 0.40 -42.96
C ALA A 268 -19.05 1.60 -43.46
N ALA A 269 -18.87 1.73 -44.77
CA ALA A 269 -18.11 2.83 -45.36
C ALA A 269 -18.66 4.21 -44.91
N PRO A 270 -17.89 5.12 -44.37
CA PRO A 270 -18.33 6.43 -43.87
C PRO A 270 -19.05 7.26 -44.93
N ILE A 271 -18.56 7.23 -46.16
CA ILE A 271 -19.17 7.86 -47.35
C ILE A 271 -19.13 6.87 -48.49
N SER A 272 -20.26 6.72 -49.20
CA SER A 272 -20.36 5.89 -50.40
C SER A 272 -21.27 6.53 -51.45
N GLY A 273 -20.86 6.41 -52.70
CA GLY A 273 -21.56 6.95 -53.85
C GLY A 273 -20.68 6.80 -55.09
N ALA A 274 -21.18 7.27 -56.23
CA ALA A 274 -20.41 7.33 -57.49
C ALA A 274 -20.46 8.76 -58.05
N VAL A 275 -19.49 9.04 -58.91
CA VAL A 275 -19.33 10.32 -59.58
C VAL A 275 -18.94 10.09 -61.04
N ASP A 276 -19.23 11.06 -61.93
CA ASP A 276 -18.75 11.05 -63.29
C ASP A 276 -17.22 10.87 -63.33
N GLU A 277 -16.69 10.30 -64.41
CA GLU A 277 -15.25 10.15 -64.63
C GLU A 277 -14.54 11.51 -64.51
N SER A 278 -13.62 11.63 -63.52
CA SER A 278 -12.90 12.86 -63.20
C SER A 278 -11.64 12.56 -62.38
N GLU A 279 -10.69 13.49 -62.42
CA GLU A 279 -9.63 13.49 -61.43
C GLU A 279 -10.15 14.07 -60.11
N VAL A 280 -9.84 13.40 -59.03
CA VAL A 280 -10.34 13.73 -57.68
C VAL A 280 -9.21 14.04 -56.72
N GLU A 281 -9.20 15.25 -56.17
CA GLU A 281 -8.37 15.61 -55.04
C GLU A 281 -9.17 15.32 -53.77
N PHE A 282 -8.64 14.44 -52.91
CA PHE A 282 -9.25 14.06 -51.65
C PHE A 282 -8.45 14.64 -50.48
N GLU A 283 -9.18 15.36 -49.62
CA GLU A 283 -8.63 15.92 -48.40
C GLU A 283 -9.54 15.53 -47.20
N HIS A 284 -8.94 15.12 -46.09
CA HIS A 284 -9.67 15.00 -44.85
C HIS A 284 -8.87 15.59 -43.72
N THR A 285 -9.57 16.26 -42.79
CA THR A 285 -8.98 16.84 -41.59
C THR A 285 -9.84 16.52 -40.39
N MET A 286 -9.20 16.21 -39.28
CA MET A 286 -9.88 15.97 -38.03
C MET A 286 -9.14 16.65 -36.88
N SER A 287 -9.89 17.24 -35.98
CA SER A 287 -9.36 17.84 -34.77
C SER A 287 -10.25 17.56 -33.57
N ILE A 288 -9.66 17.55 -32.39
CA ILE A 288 -10.34 17.41 -31.12
C ILE A 288 -9.88 18.50 -30.16
N GLU A 289 -10.85 19.07 -29.43
CA GLU A 289 -10.60 20.11 -28.42
C GLU A 289 -11.32 19.73 -27.13
N ARG A 290 -10.69 19.95 -25.98
CA ARG A 290 -11.33 19.80 -24.68
C ARG A 290 -12.18 21.03 -24.40
N VAL A 291 -13.50 20.84 -24.37
CA VAL A 291 -14.47 21.93 -24.16
C VAL A 291 -14.70 22.14 -22.66
N LEU A 292 -14.72 21.08 -21.89
CA LEU A 292 -14.90 21.10 -20.44
C LEU A 292 -14.10 19.96 -19.82
N GLU A 293 -13.32 20.29 -18.82
CA GLU A 293 -12.64 19.33 -17.98
C GLU A 293 -12.95 19.64 -16.52
N THR A 294 -13.53 18.67 -15.82
CA THR A 294 -13.75 18.79 -14.39
C THR A 294 -12.44 18.51 -13.68
N PRO A 295 -11.96 19.37 -12.76
CA PRO A 295 -10.72 19.15 -12.05
C PRO A 295 -10.71 17.76 -11.39
N ARG A 296 -9.59 17.04 -11.50
CA ARG A 296 -9.43 15.75 -10.84
C ARG A 296 -9.31 15.95 -9.34
N VAL A 297 -9.88 15.04 -8.56
CA VAL A 297 -9.77 15.07 -7.10
C VAL A 297 -8.32 14.93 -6.64
N THR A 298 -7.48 14.24 -7.40
CA THR A 298 -6.04 14.03 -7.13
C THR A 298 -5.20 15.32 -7.24
N LYS A 299 -5.70 16.34 -7.94
CA LYS A 299 -5.04 17.64 -8.06
C LYS A 299 -6.08 18.77 -7.88
N PRO A 300 -6.62 18.95 -6.66
CA PRO A 300 -7.77 19.81 -6.42
C PRO A 300 -7.43 21.30 -6.52
N TYR A 301 -6.14 21.68 -6.48
CA TYR A 301 -5.68 23.06 -6.51
C TYR A 301 -4.85 23.32 -7.77
N SER A 302 -5.00 24.51 -8.36
CA SER A 302 -4.05 25.01 -9.35
C SER A 302 -2.71 25.34 -8.67
N GLU A 303 -1.63 25.42 -9.45
CA GLU A 303 -0.31 25.79 -8.93
C GLU A 303 -0.31 27.14 -8.19
N ALA A 304 -1.10 28.12 -8.67
CA ALA A 304 -1.24 29.42 -8.01
C ALA A 304 -1.93 29.30 -6.65
N VAL A 305 -3.05 28.56 -6.58
CA VAL A 305 -3.76 28.33 -5.31
C VAL A 305 -2.88 27.52 -4.34
N TRP A 306 -2.10 26.58 -4.85
CA TRP A 306 -1.18 25.81 -4.01
C TRP A 306 -0.07 26.71 -3.41
N ALA A 307 0.48 27.62 -4.20
CA ALA A 307 1.46 28.60 -3.71
C ALA A 307 0.87 29.52 -2.62
N ASP A 308 -0.40 29.91 -2.76
CA ASP A 308 -1.11 30.68 -1.72
C ASP A 308 -1.30 29.86 -0.44
N VAL A 309 -1.62 28.55 -0.55
CA VAL A 309 -1.73 27.63 0.60
C VAL A 309 -0.39 27.49 1.32
N LEU A 310 0.72 27.34 0.57
CA LEU A 310 2.06 27.29 1.16
C LEU A 310 2.40 28.55 1.95
N THR A 311 2.08 29.73 1.39
CA THR A 311 2.28 31.03 2.05
C THR A 311 1.43 31.16 3.31
N MET A 312 0.18 30.73 3.24
CA MET A 312 -0.74 30.77 4.38
C MET A 312 -0.27 29.86 5.52
N GLY A 313 0.28 28.69 5.22
CA GLY A 313 0.82 27.77 6.22
C GLY A 313 1.94 28.40 7.04
N ALA A 314 2.85 29.13 6.41
CA ALA A 314 3.91 29.86 7.11
C ALA A 314 3.35 30.97 8.03
N GLU A 315 2.30 31.65 7.61
CA GLU A 315 1.61 32.65 8.46
C GLU A 315 0.91 32.00 9.67
N VAL A 316 0.30 30.82 9.49
CA VAL A 316 -0.29 30.04 10.59
C VAL A 316 0.79 29.63 11.59
N ASP A 317 1.96 29.17 11.16
CA ASP A 317 3.08 28.84 12.03
C ASP A 317 3.53 30.05 12.89
N ARG A 318 3.59 31.23 12.28
CA ARG A 318 3.92 32.47 13.00
C ARG A 318 2.92 32.75 14.11
N GLN A 319 1.62 32.61 13.82
CA GLN A 319 0.56 32.82 14.79
C GLN A 319 0.57 31.78 15.91
N LEU A 320 0.80 30.50 15.59
CA LEU A 320 0.94 29.44 16.57
C LEU A 320 2.10 29.70 17.54
N ALA A 321 3.23 30.19 17.01
CA ALA A 321 4.38 30.54 17.82
C ALA A 321 4.13 31.74 18.75
N GLU A 322 3.46 32.79 18.24
CA GLU A 322 3.08 33.97 19.04
C GLU A 322 2.11 33.61 20.18
N MET A 323 1.24 32.62 19.99
CA MET A 323 0.28 32.15 20.98
C MET A 323 0.82 31.04 21.89
N ASP A 324 2.10 30.66 21.80
CA ASP A 324 2.71 29.51 22.49
C ASP A 324 1.94 28.19 22.29
N VAL A 325 1.38 27.99 21.11
CA VAL A 325 0.77 26.72 20.71
C VAL A 325 1.85 25.81 20.13
N ARG A 326 2.33 24.89 20.95
CA ARG A 326 3.44 23.99 20.61
C ARG A 326 2.94 22.78 19.81
N LEU A 327 2.36 23.05 18.65
CA LEU A 327 1.75 22.02 17.81
C LEU A 327 2.81 21.26 17.03
N THR A 328 2.70 19.93 17.03
CA THR A 328 3.35 19.07 16.06
C THR A 328 2.30 18.32 15.26
N MET A 329 2.58 18.05 14.00
CA MET A 329 1.69 17.31 13.13
C MET A 329 2.42 16.18 12.42
N GLY A 330 1.91 14.97 12.58
CA GLY A 330 2.29 13.78 11.83
C GLY A 330 1.09 13.25 11.07
N GLY A 331 1.26 12.09 10.48
CA GLY A 331 0.21 11.43 9.73
C GLY A 331 0.41 9.94 9.62
N GLU A 332 -0.64 9.28 9.19
CA GLU A 332 -0.68 7.86 8.91
C GLU A 332 -1.21 7.64 7.48
N PRO A 333 -0.51 8.16 6.42
CA PRO A 333 -0.92 7.91 5.05
C PRO A 333 -0.81 6.44 4.69
N THR A 334 -1.70 6.01 3.81
CA THR A 334 -1.81 4.62 3.37
C THR A 334 -1.58 4.50 1.87
N PHE A 335 -0.95 3.40 1.47
CA PHE A 335 -0.55 3.16 0.09
C PHE A 335 -0.94 1.75 -0.36
N VAL A 336 -1.19 1.60 -1.66
CA VAL A 336 -1.49 0.34 -2.34
C VAL A 336 -0.55 0.13 -3.51
N SER A 337 -0.39 -1.13 -3.95
CA SER A 337 0.41 -1.44 -5.14
C SER A 337 -0.20 -0.83 -6.40
N VAL A 338 0.65 -0.29 -7.28
CA VAL A 338 0.27 0.15 -8.63
C VAL A 338 0.22 -1.03 -9.60
N ARG A 339 1.03 -2.07 -9.36
CA ARG A 339 1.22 -3.20 -10.28
C ARG A 339 0.15 -4.28 -10.14
N ASP A 340 -0.25 -4.57 -8.92
CA ASP A 340 -1.27 -5.56 -8.61
C ASP A 340 -2.22 -4.98 -7.57
N ARG A 341 -3.45 -4.70 -7.97
CA ARG A 341 -4.49 -4.11 -7.12
C ARG A 341 -5.57 -5.11 -6.73
N ASP A 342 -5.58 -6.27 -7.37
CA ASP A 342 -6.65 -7.26 -7.22
C ASP A 342 -6.30 -8.36 -6.22
N ALA A 343 -5.02 -8.56 -5.89
CA ALA A 343 -4.59 -9.53 -4.88
C ALA A 343 -5.18 -9.22 -3.50
N ASP A 344 -5.50 -10.26 -2.75
CA ASP A 344 -6.14 -10.18 -1.43
C ASP A 344 -5.34 -9.30 -0.46
N GLU A 345 -4.01 -9.32 -0.54
CA GLU A 345 -3.14 -8.46 0.28
C GLU A 345 -3.36 -6.95 0.05
N TRP A 346 -3.93 -6.57 -1.10
CA TRP A 346 -4.25 -5.17 -1.43
C TRP A 346 -5.75 -4.85 -1.32
N ASN A 347 -6.56 -5.78 -0.82
CA ASN A 347 -7.99 -5.59 -0.64
C ASN A 347 -8.48 -5.95 0.76
N THR A 348 -8.20 -7.15 1.24
CA THR A 348 -8.76 -7.72 2.47
C THR A 348 -7.70 -8.11 3.49
N ASP A 349 -6.56 -8.61 3.00
CA ASP A 349 -5.56 -9.21 3.87
C ASP A 349 -4.50 -8.20 4.32
N ALA A 350 -4.08 -8.32 5.57
CA ALA A 350 -3.01 -7.48 6.10
C ALA A 350 -1.63 -7.94 5.61
N LEU A 351 -1.43 -9.25 5.48
CA LEU A 351 -0.16 -9.84 5.07
C LEU A 351 -0.29 -10.47 3.68
N GLY A 352 0.80 -10.48 2.93
CA GLY A 352 0.84 -11.12 1.63
C GLY A 352 2.25 -11.17 1.04
N PRO A 353 2.43 -11.91 -0.07
CA PRO A 353 3.75 -12.27 -0.58
C PRO A 353 4.57 -11.08 -1.10
N THR A 354 3.91 -10.03 -1.63
CA THR A 354 4.61 -8.89 -2.25
C THR A 354 4.65 -7.66 -1.37
N LYS A 355 3.68 -7.47 -0.48
CA LYS A 355 3.50 -6.28 0.36
C LYS A 355 4.75 -5.94 1.17
N ARG A 356 5.40 -6.96 1.78
CA ARG A 356 6.62 -6.75 2.57
C ARG A 356 7.77 -6.22 1.71
N GLY A 357 7.91 -6.72 0.48
CA GLY A 357 8.95 -6.26 -0.45
C GLY A 357 8.81 -4.78 -0.81
N TYR A 358 7.59 -4.32 -1.06
CA TYR A 358 7.31 -2.90 -1.30
C TYR A 358 7.57 -2.04 -0.06
N ALA A 359 7.23 -2.55 1.13
CA ALA A 359 7.50 -1.86 2.39
C ALA A 359 9.00 -1.71 2.66
N VAL A 360 9.81 -2.74 2.38
CA VAL A 360 11.28 -2.68 2.49
C VAL A 360 11.85 -1.64 1.52
N ALA A 361 11.41 -1.65 0.25
CA ALA A 361 11.87 -0.69 -0.75
C ALA A 361 11.55 0.77 -0.35
N LEU A 362 10.35 1.01 0.17
CA LEU A 362 9.96 2.32 0.69
C LEU A 362 10.79 2.70 1.92
N MET A 363 10.93 1.78 2.90
CA MET A 363 11.67 2.03 4.14
C MET A 363 13.13 2.40 3.87
N GLU A 364 13.78 1.82 2.87
CA GLU A 364 15.16 2.17 2.53
C GLU A 364 15.31 3.61 2.03
N LYS A 365 14.36 4.08 1.22
CA LYS A 365 14.34 5.49 0.79
C LYS A 365 14.14 6.42 1.98
N LEU A 366 13.19 6.09 2.86
CA LEU A 366 12.94 6.86 4.08
C LEU A 366 14.14 6.84 5.04
N ARG A 367 14.82 5.71 5.17
CA ARG A 367 16.05 5.58 5.96
C ARG A 367 17.17 6.47 5.42
N ALA A 368 17.36 6.50 4.11
CA ALA A 368 18.37 7.34 3.47
C ALA A 368 18.16 8.83 3.75
N ARG A 369 16.90 9.27 3.83
CA ARG A 369 16.53 10.67 4.09
C ARG A 369 16.60 11.05 5.56
N TYR A 370 15.95 10.25 6.44
CA TYR A 370 15.66 10.65 7.81
C TYR A 370 16.56 9.98 8.85
N GLY A 371 17.05 8.79 8.56
CA GLY A 371 17.71 7.97 9.55
C GLY A 371 19.00 7.31 9.07
N ALA A 372 19.82 8.00 8.27
CA ALA A 372 21.10 7.48 7.80
C ALA A 372 22.01 7.03 8.96
N ASN A 373 21.93 7.71 10.11
CA ASN A 373 22.66 7.41 11.36
C ASN A 373 21.78 6.68 12.39
N GLY A 374 20.62 6.20 11.98
CA GLY A 374 19.67 5.47 12.81
C GLY A 374 19.78 3.97 12.67
N PHE A 375 18.89 3.25 13.30
CA PHE A 375 18.79 1.80 13.17
C PHE A 375 17.39 1.37 12.75
N LEU A 376 17.33 0.30 11.96
CA LEU A 376 16.09 -0.35 11.56
C LEU A 376 15.80 -1.48 12.53
N HIS A 377 14.56 -1.52 13.03
CA HIS A 377 14.05 -2.55 13.91
C HIS A 377 12.79 -3.17 13.32
N ILE A 378 12.72 -4.49 13.27
CA ILE A 378 11.56 -5.22 12.80
C ILE A 378 10.83 -5.81 14.00
N GLY A 379 9.75 -5.17 14.40
CA GLY A 379 8.92 -5.58 15.52
C GLY A 379 7.68 -6.35 15.09
N GLN A 380 6.92 -6.77 16.10
CA GLN A 380 5.54 -7.17 15.92
C GLN A 380 4.64 -5.94 16.00
N GLY A 381 3.78 -5.80 14.99
CA GLY A 381 2.72 -4.80 14.95
C GLY A 381 1.44 -5.29 15.65
N LYS A 382 0.31 -4.73 15.22
CA LYS A 382 -1.01 -5.12 15.72
C LYS A 382 -1.30 -6.59 15.38
N TRP A 383 -2.03 -7.24 16.25
CA TRP A 383 -2.58 -8.57 16.02
C TRP A 383 -4.06 -8.57 16.38
N TYR A 384 -4.91 -8.99 15.47
CA TYR A 384 -6.34 -9.01 15.67
C TYR A 384 -6.87 -10.44 15.73
N PRO A 385 -7.97 -10.69 16.47
CA PRO A 385 -8.62 -12.00 16.50
C PRO A 385 -8.99 -12.47 15.08
N GLY A 386 -8.56 -13.68 14.72
CA GLY A 386 -8.76 -14.27 13.39
C GLY A 386 -7.55 -14.17 12.46
N GLU A 387 -6.56 -13.34 12.75
CA GLU A 387 -5.29 -13.35 12.03
C GLU A 387 -4.42 -14.51 12.52
N GLN A 388 -3.82 -15.23 11.58
CA GLN A 388 -2.98 -16.39 11.89
C GLN A 388 -1.62 -15.99 12.46
N LEU A 389 -1.08 -14.85 12.03
CA LEU A 389 0.21 -14.32 12.45
C LEU A 389 0.06 -12.86 12.88
N PRO A 390 0.86 -12.37 13.84
CA PRO A 390 0.97 -10.94 14.10
C PRO A 390 1.55 -10.24 12.88
N ARG A 391 1.06 -9.04 12.64
CA ARG A 391 1.59 -8.19 11.57
C ARG A 391 3.01 -7.76 11.91
N TRP A 392 3.86 -7.60 10.90
CA TRP A 392 5.18 -7.02 11.10
C TRP A 392 5.10 -5.49 11.24
N ALA A 393 6.09 -4.89 11.90
CA ALA A 393 6.27 -3.44 11.98
C ALA A 393 7.74 -3.10 11.71
N MET A 394 7.99 -2.43 10.62
CA MET A 394 9.33 -1.89 10.31
C MET A 394 9.45 -0.51 10.91
N SER A 395 10.37 -0.33 11.83
CA SER A 395 10.55 0.91 12.57
C SER A 395 11.96 1.43 12.38
N LEU A 396 12.06 2.65 11.92
CA LEU A 396 13.31 3.39 11.81
C LEU A 396 13.43 4.33 13.01
N TYR A 397 14.50 4.19 13.78
CA TYR A 397 14.79 5.02 14.95
C TYR A 397 16.05 5.84 14.75
N TRP A 398 16.02 7.10 15.16
CA TRP A 398 17.21 7.97 15.19
C TRP A 398 17.11 8.99 16.32
N ARG A 399 18.25 9.48 16.79
CA ARG A 399 18.31 10.42 17.90
C ARG A 399 17.86 11.82 17.48
N ALA A 400 17.15 12.49 18.37
CA ALA A 400 16.66 13.86 18.14
C ALA A 400 17.80 14.89 18.09
N ASP A 401 18.95 14.60 18.74
CA ASP A 401 20.14 15.46 18.75
C ASP A 401 21.06 15.26 17.52
N GLY A 402 20.70 14.35 16.61
CA GLY A 402 21.44 14.08 15.37
C GLY A 402 22.67 13.17 15.55
N GLU A 403 23.00 12.78 16.79
CA GLU A 403 24.07 11.81 17.06
C GLU A 403 23.68 10.42 16.51
N PRO A 404 24.61 9.63 15.98
CA PRO A 404 24.31 8.32 15.46
C PRO A 404 23.90 7.33 16.57
N CYS A 405 22.88 6.49 16.27
CA CYS A 405 22.57 5.31 17.06
C CYS A 405 23.32 4.09 16.56
N TRP A 406 23.60 4.06 15.26
CA TRP A 406 24.27 2.99 14.54
C TRP A 406 25.22 3.62 13.53
N GLN A 407 26.48 3.19 13.49
CA GLN A 407 27.52 3.85 12.71
C GLN A 407 27.78 3.21 11.36
N ASP A 408 27.69 1.88 11.27
CA ASP A 408 27.96 1.15 10.03
C ASP A 408 26.67 0.51 9.46
N PRO A 409 25.99 1.21 8.55
CA PRO A 409 24.78 0.69 7.92
C PRO A 409 24.97 -0.61 7.11
N SER A 410 26.21 -0.95 6.74
CA SER A 410 26.49 -2.17 5.96
C SER A 410 26.32 -3.45 6.78
N LEU A 411 26.27 -3.33 8.12
CA LEU A 411 26.03 -4.44 9.03
C LEU A 411 24.56 -4.81 9.18
N PHE A 412 23.64 -4.04 8.59
CA PHE A 412 22.25 -4.48 8.51
C PHE A 412 22.05 -5.51 7.40
N GLY A 413 21.32 -6.57 7.74
CA GLY A 413 20.89 -7.58 6.77
C GLY A 413 19.82 -7.02 5.84
N ASP A 414 20.01 -7.23 4.54
CA ASP A 414 19.01 -6.92 3.51
C ASP A 414 18.20 -8.19 3.20
N GLU A 415 16.90 -8.13 3.36
CA GLU A 415 15.99 -9.26 3.09
C GLU A 415 15.99 -9.68 1.61
N ARG A 416 16.40 -8.79 0.71
CA ARG A 416 16.53 -9.07 -0.73
C ARG A 416 17.82 -9.81 -1.06
N GLU A 417 18.85 -9.65 -0.21
CA GLU A 417 20.17 -10.27 -0.36
C GLU A 417 20.51 -11.10 0.89
N PRO A 418 19.70 -12.10 1.27
CA PRO A 418 19.97 -12.90 2.44
C PRO A 418 21.26 -13.70 2.29
N GLY A 419 21.95 -13.90 3.41
CA GLY A 419 23.13 -14.75 3.50
C GLY A 419 22.77 -16.23 3.65
N ASN A 420 23.70 -16.99 4.23
CA ASN A 420 23.55 -18.42 4.53
C ASN A 420 23.99 -18.68 5.97
N TYR A 421 23.45 -17.90 6.91
CA TYR A 421 23.78 -18.07 8.33
C TYR A 421 23.15 -19.34 8.91
N THR A 422 23.81 -19.89 9.92
CA THR A 422 23.42 -21.13 10.59
C THR A 422 23.21 -20.89 12.09
N ALA A 423 22.66 -21.89 12.79
CA ALA A 423 22.58 -21.86 14.26
C ALA A 423 23.96 -21.72 14.91
N ALA A 424 25.02 -22.26 14.29
CA ALA A 424 26.38 -22.08 14.80
C ALA A 424 26.86 -20.61 14.71
N ASP A 425 26.44 -19.88 13.68
CA ASP A 425 26.73 -18.45 13.58
C ASP A 425 25.98 -17.65 14.63
N ALA A 426 24.74 -18.04 14.94
CA ALA A 426 23.96 -17.44 16.03
C ALA A 426 24.65 -17.68 17.39
N GLN A 427 25.13 -18.89 17.65
CA GLN A 427 25.89 -19.20 18.87
C GLN A 427 27.18 -18.40 18.96
N ARG A 428 27.94 -18.33 17.88
CA ARG A 428 29.19 -17.58 17.80
C ARG A 428 28.95 -16.10 18.06
N PHE A 429 27.93 -15.51 17.45
CA PHE A 429 27.56 -14.12 17.66
C PHE A 429 27.24 -13.84 19.14
N LEU A 430 26.39 -14.68 19.74
CA LEU A 430 25.97 -14.48 21.11
C LEU A 430 27.11 -14.69 22.12
N ALA A 431 28.05 -15.61 21.85
CA ALA A 431 29.24 -15.83 22.69
C ALA A 431 30.17 -14.61 22.66
N HIS A 432 30.41 -14.02 21.49
CA HIS A 432 31.21 -12.78 21.39
C HIS A 432 30.51 -11.61 22.07
N LEU A 433 29.19 -11.48 21.92
CA LEU A 433 28.41 -10.45 22.59
C LEU A 433 28.47 -10.61 24.12
N ALA A 434 28.31 -11.82 24.64
CA ALA A 434 28.41 -12.09 26.08
C ALA A 434 29.79 -11.69 26.61
N THR A 435 30.86 -12.10 25.93
CA THR A 435 32.23 -11.71 26.29
C THR A 435 32.42 -10.19 26.30
N ARG A 436 31.85 -9.48 25.32
CA ARG A 436 31.92 -8.02 25.20
C ARG A 436 31.19 -7.30 26.33
N LEU A 437 30.08 -7.91 26.81
CA LEU A 437 29.28 -7.39 27.93
C LEU A 437 29.86 -7.81 29.30
N ASP A 438 31.01 -8.49 29.34
CA ASP A 438 31.62 -9.08 30.55
C ASP A 438 30.70 -10.09 31.26
N LEU A 439 30.05 -10.92 30.47
CA LEU A 439 29.13 -11.95 30.93
C LEU A 439 29.70 -13.37 30.71
N ASP A 440 29.27 -14.31 31.56
CA ASP A 440 29.67 -15.71 31.45
C ASP A 440 28.96 -16.37 30.27
N THR A 441 29.75 -16.87 29.31
CA THR A 441 29.26 -17.59 28.12
C THR A 441 28.57 -18.90 28.46
N ASP A 442 28.79 -19.48 29.63
CA ASP A 442 28.11 -20.68 30.10
C ASP A 442 26.62 -20.43 30.42
N CYS A 443 26.19 -19.17 30.47
CA CYS A 443 24.79 -18.80 30.59
C CYS A 443 24.03 -18.88 29.26
N ILE A 444 24.72 -19.04 28.12
CA ILE A 444 24.09 -19.17 26.81
C ILE A 444 23.45 -20.56 26.69
N GLN A 445 22.16 -20.57 26.32
CA GLN A 445 21.39 -21.80 26.20
C GLN A 445 20.82 -21.99 24.80
N PRO A 446 20.88 -23.20 24.24
CA PRO A 446 20.19 -23.51 22.99
C PRO A 446 18.67 -23.63 23.22
N GLY A 447 17.90 -23.06 22.30
CA GLY A 447 16.44 -23.26 22.23
C GLY A 447 16.10 -24.32 21.18
N PHE A 448 15.20 -25.20 21.54
CA PHE A 448 14.76 -26.31 20.68
C PHE A 448 13.26 -26.18 20.39
N GLU A 449 12.84 -26.64 19.21
CA GLU A 449 11.40 -26.81 18.95
C GLU A 449 10.82 -27.87 19.92
N ASP A 450 9.55 -27.72 20.30
CA ASP A 450 8.91 -28.66 21.21
C ASP A 450 8.67 -30.01 20.52
N VAL A 451 9.62 -30.91 20.69
CA VAL A 451 9.62 -32.27 20.13
C VAL A 451 8.30 -33.01 20.44
N TRP A 452 7.82 -32.91 21.69
CA TRP A 452 6.63 -33.61 22.11
C TRP A 452 5.37 -33.11 21.42
N TYR A 453 5.25 -31.81 21.28
CA TYR A 453 4.15 -31.20 20.56
C TYR A 453 4.14 -31.62 19.09
N TYR A 454 5.27 -31.53 18.40
CA TYR A 454 5.33 -31.81 16.97
C TYR A 454 5.15 -33.30 16.67
N LEU A 455 5.72 -34.19 17.48
CA LEU A 455 5.45 -35.63 17.37
C LEU A 455 4.00 -35.98 17.66
N TRP A 456 3.39 -35.30 18.62
CA TRP A 456 1.97 -35.50 18.92
C TRP A 456 1.09 -35.00 17.77
N ARG A 457 1.41 -33.89 17.14
CA ARG A 457 0.72 -33.33 15.96
C ARG A 457 0.86 -34.26 14.75
N GLU A 458 2.08 -34.71 14.43
CA GLU A 458 2.36 -35.62 13.34
C GLU A 458 1.55 -36.92 13.47
N ARG A 459 1.59 -37.54 14.63
CA ARG A 459 0.88 -38.79 14.93
C ARG A 459 -0.64 -38.68 14.70
N ARG A 460 -1.21 -37.51 14.74
CA ARG A 460 -2.64 -37.27 14.52
C ARG A 460 -3.01 -36.93 13.09
N LEU A 461 -2.06 -36.88 12.19
CA LEU A 461 -2.36 -36.70 10.79
C LEU A 461 -3.10 -37.89 10.19
N PRO A 462 -3.96 -37.69 9.17
CA PRO A 462 -4.54 -38.78 8.41
C PRO A 462 -3.46 -39.70 7.84
N VAL A 463 -3.73 -41.01 7.75
CA VAL A 463 -2.77 -42.05 7.34
C VAL A 463 -2.20 -41.81 5.93
N ASN A 464 -2.90 -41.12 5.10
CA ASN A 464 -2.52 -40.77 3.72
C ASN A 464 -1.93 -39.35 3.55
N VAL A 465 -1.54 -38.73 4.65
CA VAL A 465 -0.97 -37.36 4.62
C VAL A 465 0.47 -37.42 5.10
N ASP A 466 1.38 -37.00 4.22
CA ASP A 466 2.78 -36.82 4.55
C ASP A 466 2.98 -35.51 5.34
N PRO A 467 3.66 -35.52 6.50
CA PRO A 467 4.04 -34.29 7.20
C PRO A 467 4.80 -33.28 6.34
N LEU A 468 5.52 -33.76 5.32
CA LEU A 468 6.26 -32.94 4.41
C LEU A 468 5.43 -32.43 3.20
N ASP A 469 4.16 -32.84 3.12
CA ASP A 469 3.24 -32.41 2.05
C ASP A 469 2.25 -31.34 2.55
N ALA A 470 2.33 -30.14 1.99
CA ALA A 470 1.54 -28.96 2.38
C ALA A 470 0.12 -28.91 1.75
N ARG A 471 -0.54 -30.05 1.49
CA ARG A 471 -1.85 -30.10 0.79
C ARG A 471 -3.09 -30.16 1.70
N LEU A 472 -2.97 -29.91 3.00
CA LEU A 472 -4.11 -29.85 3.90
C LEU A 472 -4.67 -28.42 4.06
N ASP A 473 -5.93 -28.34 4.49
CA ASP A 473 -6.65 -27.09 4.66
C ASP A 473 -5.99 -26.08 5.62
N ASP A 474 -5.25 -26.57 6.62
CA ASP A 474 -4.41 -25.73 7.49
C ASP A 474 -2.97 -25.69 6.96
N GLU A 475 -2.76 -24.83 5.97
CA GLU A 475 -1.48 -24.68 5.28
C GLU A 475 -0.34 -24.26 6.23
N LEU A 476 -0.60 -23.34 7.15
CA LEU A 476 0.40 -22.84 8.09
C LEU A 476 0.88 -23.94 9.06
N GLU A 477 -0.02 -24.73 9.59
CA GLU A 477 0.33 -25.87 10.43
C GLU A 477 1.16 -26.92 9.69
N ARG A 478 0.86 -27.13 8.40
CA ARG A 478 1.63 -28.06 7.56
C ARG A 478 3.03 -27.55 7.28
N VAL A 479 3.17 -26.29 6.91
CA VAL A 479 4.47 -25.65 6.69
C VAL A 479 5.31 -25.70 7.96
N ARG A 480 4.69 -25.48 9.11
CA ARG A 480 5.33 -25.54 10.42
C ARG A 480 5.84 -26.94 10.74
N LEU A 481 5.00 -27.97 10.57
CA LEU A 481 5.40 -29.39 10.74
C LEU A 481 6.55 -29.75 9.80
N ARG A 482 6.40 -29.46 8.51
CA ARG A 482 7.42 -29.72 7.51
C ARG A 482 8.77 -29.11 7.90
N ARG A 483 8.80 -27.84 8.29
CA ARG A 483 10.01 -27.12 8.69
C ARG A 483 10.72 -27.80 9.86
N VAL A 484 9.95 -28.16 10.89
CA VAL A 484 10.53 -28.74 12.11
C VAL A 484 11.09 -30.15 11.84
N PHE A 485 10.40 -30.96 11.05
CA PHE A 485 10.88 -32.30 10.70
C PHE A 485 12.05 -32.28 9.71
N ASP A 486 12.07 -31.31 8.77
CA ASP A 486 13.18 -31.14 7.82
C ASP A 486 14.46 -30.65 8.52
N ALA A 487 14.34 -29.72 9.47
CA ALA A 487 15.44 -29.23 10.29
C ALA A 487 15.95 -30.26 11.31
N GLY A 488 15.17 -31.30 11.60
CA GLY A 488 15.46 -32.31 12.59
C GLY A 488 15.13 -31.86 14.03
N LEU A 489 14.49 -32.75 14.79
CA LEU A 489 14.03 -32.50 16.16
C LEU A 489 15.14 -32.29 17.20
N SER A 490 16.39 -32.54 16.87
CA SER A 490 17.56 -32.36 17.75
C SER A 490 18.37 -31.09 17.45
N GLY A 491 18.06 -30.37 16.38
CA GLY A 491 18.74 -29.14 15.99
C GLY A 491 18.29 -27.98 16.88
N ALA A 492 19.24 -27.14 17.31
CA ALA A 492 18.90 -25.90 17.98
C ALA A 492 18.29 -24.92 16.97
N THR A 493 17.16 -24.30 17.33
CA THR A 493 16.53 -23.23 16.54
C THR A 493 17.36 -21.94 16.62
N GLY A 494 17.92 -21.68 17.77
CA GLY A 494 18.77 -20.53 18.05
C GLY A 494 19.29 -20.57 19.49
N PHE A 495 19.83 -19.44 19.96
CA PHE A 495 20.45 -19.37 21.27
C PHE A 495 19.92 -18.17 22.05
N VAL A 496 19.89 -18.33 23.38
CA VAL A 496 19.35 -17.39 24.33
C VAL A 496 20.39 -17.07 25.38
N LEU A 497 20.56 -15.80 25.72
CA LEU A 497 21.34 -15.33 26.86
C LEU A 497 20.40 -14.58 27.79
N PRO A 498 20.11 -15.09 29.00
CA PRO A 498 19.42 -14.33 30.00
C PRO A 498 20.20 -13.04 30.32
N LEU A 499 19.53 -11.91 30.29
CA LEU A 499 20.17 -10.61 30.35
C LEU A 499 19.34 -9.64 31.18
N GLY A 500 20.02 -8.96 32.13
CA GLY A 500 19.42 -7.91 32.92
C GLY A 500 20.40 -6.76 33.17
N ARG A 501 19.88 -5.69 33.76
CA ARG A 501 20.71 -4.53 34.13
C ARG A 501 20.67 -4.36 35.65
N GLU A 502 21.79 -4.44 36.32
CA GLU A 502 21.93 -4.16 37.75
C GLU A 502 22.20 -2.67 37.95
N ARG A 503 21.36 -2.03 38.78
CA ARG A 503 21.42 -0.58 39.06
C ARG A 503 21.55 -0.24 40.53
N ASP A 504 21.37 -1.22 41.42
CA ASP A 504 21.17 -0.98 42.83
C ASP A 504 22.51 -0.97 43.66
N VAL A 505 23.64 -0.87 42.98
CA VAL A 505 24.92 -0.75 43.68
C VAL A 505 25.29 0.74 43.85
N PRO A 506 25.21 1.30 45.04
CA PRO A 506 25.54 2.70 45.27
C PRO A 506 26.98 2.99 44.82
N HIS A 507 27.15 4.07 44.03
CA HIS A 507 28.45 4.55 43.50
C HIS A 507 29.10 3.70 42.40
N GLU A 508 28.44 2.65 41.89
CA GLU A 508 28.91 1.90 40.70
C GLU A 508 28.10 2.24 39.46
N ALA A 509 28.73 2.21 38.27
CA ALA A 509 28.01 2.32 37.00
C ALA A 509 27.13 1.08 36.79
N PRO A 510 25.96 1.22 36.21
CA PRO A 510 25.10 0.08 35.91
C PRO A 510 25.84 -1.00 35.10
N LYS A 511 25.72 -2.25 35.50
CA LYS A 511 26.38 -3.40 34.84
C LYS A 511 25.38 -4.32 34.20
N TRP A 512 25.78 -4.98 33.12
CA TRP A 512 25.04 -6.10 32.58
C TRP A 512 25.24 -7.31 33.46
N VAL A 513 24.20 -8.06 33.71
CA VAL A 513 24.19 -9.30 34.48
C VAL A 513 23.48 -10.41 33.72
N SER A 514 23.95 -11.63 33.93
CA SER A 514 23.36 -12.84 33.34
C SER A 514 23.26 -13.93 34.41
N GLY A 515 22.53 -14.98 34.12
CA GLY A 515 22.38 -16.14 35.00
C GLY A 515 21.81 -17.32 34.26
N ARG A 516 22.11 -18.53 34.71
CA ARG A 516 21.62 -19.75 34.09
C ARG A 516 20.12 -19.91 34.29
N TRP A 517 19.44 -20.33 33.26
CA TRP A 517 18.08 -20.81 33.35
C TRP A 517 18.05 -22.31 33.59
N PHE A 518 17.21 -22.75 34.48
CA PHE A 518 17.03 -24.15 34.81
C PHE A 518 15.65 -24.64 34.38
N PHE A 519 15.62 -25.70 33.59
CA PHE A 519 14.40 -26.34 33.11
C PHE A 519 14.34 -27.78 33.62
N ARG A 520 13.14 -28.33 33.74
CA ARG A 520 12.92 -29.67 34.27
C ARG A 520 13.63 -30.75 33.43
N ASP A 521 13.66 -30.59 32.12
CA ASP A 521 14.24 -31.56 31.18
C ASP A 521 15.68 -31.18 30.73
N GLU A 522 16.32 -30.26 31.45
CA GLU A 522 17.66 -29.71 31.11
C GLU A 522 17.74 -29.08 29.72
N ARG A 523 16.62 -29.00 28.99
CA ARG A 523 16.48 -28.38 27.67
C ARG A 523 15.42 -27.31 27.69
N MET A 524 15.66 -26.27 26.95
CA MET A 524 14.67 -25.21 26.73
C MET A 524 13.86 -25.52 25.45
N PHE A 525 12.62 -25.97 25.61
CA PHE A 525 11.68 -26.13 24.51
C PHE A 525 10.88 -24.85 24.30
N LEU A 526 10.90 -24.34 23.07
CA LEU A 526 10.18 -23.15 22.68
C LEU A 526 8.68 -23.40 22.61
N ILE A 527 7.88 -22.41 22.95
CA ILE A 527 6.43 -22.46 22.72
C ILE A 527 6.20 -22.62 21.21
N PRO A 528 5.38 -23.62 20.77
CA PRO A 528 5.11 -23.83 19.34
C PRO A 528 4.52 -22.59 18.68
N GLY A 529 5.03 -22.21 17.51
CA GLY A 529 4.55 -21.03 16.78
C GLY A 529 5.51 -20.58 15.70
N ASP A 530 5.15 -19.51 14.97
CA ASP A 530 5.94 -18.92 13.88
C ASP A 530 6.57 -17.58 14.24
N SER A 531 6.26 -17.07 15.42
CA SER A 531 6.88 -15.86 15.94
C SER A 531 8.40 -16.02 16.11
N PRO A 532 9.16 -14.92 16.13
CA PRO A 532 10.55 -14.91 16.56
C PRO A 532 10.78 -15.67 17.87
N MET A 533 11.91 -16.32 17.98
CA MET A 533 12.23 -17.18 19.13
C MET A 533 12.00 -16.49 20.47
N GLY A 534 12.33 -15.21 20.59
CA GLY A 534 12.19 -14.46 21.84
C GLY A 534 10.76 -14.33 22.35
N TYR A 535 9.76 -14.33 21.48
CA TYR A 535 8.33 -14.37 21.88
C TYR A 535 7.85 -15.78 22.26
N ARG A 536 8.64 -16.77 21.94
CA ARG A 536 8.34 -18.20 22.14
C ARG A 536 9.10 -18.79 23.35
N LEU A 537 9.75 -17.93 24.15
CA LEU A 537 10.47 -18.36 25.34
C LEU A 537 9.51 -18.93 26.39
N PRO A 538 9.78 -20.11 26.96
CA PRO A 538 8.94 -20.75 27.95
C PRO A 538 9.16 -20.12 29.34
N LEU A 539 8.86 -18.83 29.52
CA LEU A 539 9.11 -18.08 30.76
C LEU A 539 8.34 -18.67 31.97
N ASP A 540 7.21 -19.33 31.72
CA ASP A 540 6.44 -20.02 32.77
C ASP A 540 7.09 -21.31 33.24
N ALA A 541 8.01 -21.90 32.45
CA ALA A 541 8.77 -23.09 32.80
C ALA A 541 10.05 -22.75 33.61
N LEU A 542 10.38 -21.46 33.75
CA LEU A 542 11.48 -21.00 34.60
C LEU A 542 11.16 -21.29 36.10
N PRO A 543 12.21 -21.34 36.98
CA PRO A 543 12.01 -21.55 38.41
C PRO A 543 10.94 -20.62 38.99
N TRP A 544 10.05 -21.19 39.80
CA TRP A 544 8.92 -20.48 40.36
C TRP A 544 9.35 -19.30 41.24
N VAL A 545 8.61 -18.21 41.15
CA VAL A 545 8.79 -17.00 41.97
C VAL A 545 7.44 -16.63 42.60
N SER A 546 7.44 -16.29 43.88
CA SER A 546 6.25 -15.79 44.54
C SER A 546 5.89 -14.39 44.05
N LYS A 547 4.60 -14.03 44.18
CA LYS A 547 4.15 -12.67 43.82
C LYS A 547 4.87 -11.56 44.60
N THR A 548 5.28 -11.85 45.85
CA THR A 548 6.00 -10.90 46.71
C THR A 548 7.46 -10.74 46.37
N ASP A 549 8.04 -11.76 45.73
CA ASP A 549 9.46 -11.77 45.35
C ASP A 549 9.64 -11.44 43.85
N TYR A 550 8.53 -11.27 43.11
CA TYR A 550 8.62 -10.89 41.71
C TYR A 550 9.29 -9.52 41.60
N PRO A 551 10.33 -9.37 40.78
CA PRO A 551 11.08 -8.13 40.70
C PRO A 551 10.17 -6.97 40.28
N TYR A 552 10.03 -5.99 41.17
CA TYR A 552 9.29 -4.77 40.91
C TYR A 552 10.17 -3.82 40.13
N GLN A 553 9.71 -3.42 38.92
CA GLN A 553 10.38 -2.37 38.17
C GLN A 553 9.85 -1.01 38.64
N HIS A 554 10.73 -0.18 39.22
CA HIS A 554 10.36 1.18 39.53
C HIS A 554 10.19 1.98 38.24
N ALA A 555 9.03 2.58 38.09
CA ALA A 555 8.80 3.49 36.99
C ALA A 555 9.68 4.73 37.15
N HIS A 556 10.32 5.17 36.07
CA HIS A 556 11.06 6.43 36.05
C HIS A 556 10.11 7.59 36.37
N ASP A 557 10.58 8.60 37.12
CA ASP A 557 9.81 9.81 37.33
C ASP A 557 9.61 10.55 35.99
N PRO A 558 8.38 10.58 35.50
CA PRO A 558 8.13 11.17 34.18
C PRO A 558 8.27 12.68 34.13
N PHE A 559 8.39 13.32 35.26
CA PHE A 559 8.64 14.77 35.41
C PHE A 559 10.11 15.10 35.65
N ALA A 560 10.95 14.10 35.88
CA ALA A 560 12.40 14.33 35.96
C ALA A 560 12.93 14.77 34.58
N PRO A 561 13.76 15.81 34.51
CA PRO A 561 14.40 16.20 33.28
C PRO A 561 15.26 15.03 32.74
N PRO A 562 15.14 14.67 31.45
CA PRO A 562 15.93 13.59 30.90
C PRO A 562 17.44 13.96 30.93
N VAL A 563 18.23 13.03 31.39
CA VAL A 563 19.70 13.17 31.35
C VAL A 563 20.15 13.12 29.90
N PRO A 564 21.13 13.93 29.46
CA PRO A 564 21.68 13.85 28.12
C PRO A 564 22.21 12.44 27.81
N LEU A 565 21.85 11.92 26.61
CA LEU A 565 22.34 10.62 26.16
C LEU A 565 23.85 10.64 25.94
N ARG A 566 24.53 9.53 26.26
CA ARG A 566 25.94 9.36 25.90
C ARG A 566 26.10 9.42 24.37
N SER A 567 27.23 10.00 23.92
CA SER A 567 27.51 10.01 22.48
C SER A 567 27.81 8.59 21.95
N ALA A 568 27.58 8.36 20.66
CA ALA A 568 27.93 7.09 20.03
C ALA A 568 29.40 6.73 20.19
N ALA A 569 30.29 7.73 20.14
CA ALA A 569 31.70 7.55 20.35
C ALA A 569 32.03 7.09 21.81
N GLN A 570 31.32 7.63 22.82
CA GLN A 570 31.48 7.21 24.21
C GLN A 570 31.01 5.76 24.43
N LEU A 571 29.86 5.40 23.82
CA LEU A 571 29.31 4.02 23.87
C LEU A 571 30.27 3.03 23.19
N ARG A 572 30.81 3.40 22.04
CA ARG A 572 31.69 2.53 21.26
C ARG A 572 33.05 2.32 21.93
N LEU A 573 33.65 3.39 22.51
CA LEU A 573 34.90 3.28 23.27
C LEU A 573 34.80 2.28 24.40
N GLN A 574 33.65 2.05 24.97
CA GLN A 574 33.42 1.05 26.00
C GLN A 574 33.60 -0.37 25.49
N TYR A 575 33.29 -0.62 24.20
CA TYR A 575 33.21 -1.94 23.58
C TYR A 575 34.30 -2.23 22.54
N ASP A 576 34.98 -1.23 22.01
CA ASP A 576 36.14 -1.40 21.14
C ASP A 576 37.35 -1.71 22.00
N GLY A 577 37.83 -2.94 22.02
CA GLY A 577 38.87 -3.50 22.92
C GLY A 577 40.26 -2.84 22.96
N GLU A 578 40.42 -1.63 22.45
CA GLU A 578 41.56 -0.79 22.72
C GLU A 578 41.30 0.03 24.00
N GLN A 579 41.87 -0.38 25.10
CA GLN A 579 42.07 0.48 26.29
C GLN A 579 42.85 1.75 25.89
N ARG A 580 42.15 2.66 25.21
CA ARG A 580 42.65 4.02 25.08
C ARG A 580 42.50 4.69 26.44
N THR A 581 43.60 4.86 27.16
CA THR A 581 43.68 5.74 28.32
C THR A 581 43.12 7.10 27.94
N LEU A 582 41.96 7.44 28.50
CA LEU A 582 41.33 8.75 28.33
C LEU A 582 42.37 9.84 28.53
N SER A 583 42.40 10.84 27.68
CA SER A 583 43.23 12.01 27.89
C SER A 583 42.88 12.66 29.24
N PRO A 584 43.82 13.29 29.96
CA PRO A 584 43.53 13.91 31.25
C PRO A 584 42.38 14.94 31.21
N ALA A 585 42.05 15.49 30.05
CA ALA A 585 40.94 16.41 29.85
C ALA A 585 39.59 15.68 29.76
N GLU A 586 39.55 14.51 29.10
CA GLU A 586 38.34 13.67 28.97
C GLU A 586 38.03 12.95 30.29
N ALA A 587 39.06 12.50 31.02
CA ALA A 587 38.89 11.91 32.34
C ALA A 587 38.36 12.96 33.35
N ARG A 588 38.79 14.23 33.27
CA ARG A 588 38.25 15.32 34.10
C ARG A 588 36.81 15.68 33.72
N ARG A 589 36.41 15.60 32.45
CA ARG A 589 35.00 15.79 32.02
C ARG A 589 34.10 14.66 32.49
N ALA A 590 34.53 13.42 32.38
CA ALA A 590 33.79 12.27 32.89
C ALA A 590 33.63 12.32 34.42
N ALA A 591 34.69 12.68 35.15
CA ALA A 591 34.65 12.85 36.61
C ALA A 591 33.77 14.05 37.02
N ALA A 592 33.74 15.14 36.24
CA ALA A 592 32.89 16.30 36.55
C ALA A 592 31.41 16.01 36.34
N LEU A 593 31.06 15.15 35.37
CA LEU A 593 29.68 14.69 35.14
C LEU A 593 29.21 13.71 36.24
N SER A 594 30.08 12.86 36.74
CA SER A 594 29.77 11.96 37.86
C SER A 594 29.70 12.66 39.21
N SER A 595 30.50 13.71 39.44
CA SER A 595 30.47 14.49 40.69
C SER A 595 29.24 15.41 40.76
N SER A 596 28.73 15.95 39.64
CA SER A 596 27.54 16.78 39.68
C SER A 596 26.25 15.99 39.99
N ALA A 597 26.22 14.70 39.66
CA ALA A 597 25.12 13.80 40.03
C ALA A 597 25.19 13.37 41.51
N ALA A 598 26.39 13.22 42.06
CA ALA A 598 26.57 12.84 43.47
C ALA A 598 26.28 13.98 44.44
N ASP A 599 26.55 15.24 44.07
CA ASP A 599 26.30 16.42 44.91
C ASP A 599 24.80 16.76 45.04
N LEU A 600 23.99 16.37 44.08
CA LEU A 600 22.54 16.54 44.12
C LEU A 600 21.82 15.54 45.04
N LEU A 601 22.43 14.40 45.34
CA LEU A 601 21.85 13.32 46.16
C LEU A 601 22.29 13.35 47.62
N SER A 602 23.31 14.15 47.99
CA SER A 602 23.84 14.22 49.36
C SER A 602 23.01 15.05 50.37
N GLY A 603 21.88 15.63 49.94
CA GLY A 603 21.04 16.54 50.72
C GLY A 603 19.82 15.93 51.42
N MET A 604 19.56 14.60 51.41
CA MET A 604 18.42 14.01 52.10
C MET A 604 18.81 13.11 53.26
N PRO A 605 18.36 13.40 54.50
CA PRO A 605 18.64 12.51 55.64
C PRO A 605 17.61 11.41 55.78
N GLY A 606 18.07 10.18 55.77
CA GLY A 606 17.43 9.05 56.44
C GLY A 606 16.50 8.15 55.62
N SER A 607 17.08 7.26 54.83
CA SER A 607 16.46 5.95 54.57
C SER A 607 17.52 4.87 54.79
N GLY A 608 17.29 3.97 55.76
CA GLY A 608 18.13 2.81 55.97
C GLY A 608 18.12 1.89 54.77
N VAL A 609 19.20 1.93 53.99
CA VAL A 609 19.39 1.05 52.84
C VAL A 609 19.83 -0.30 53.37
N LEU A 610 18.99 -1.31 53.22
CA LEU A 610 19.43 -2.70 53.33
C LEU A 610 20.34 -2.98 52.15
N ALA A 611 21.63 -3.12 52.41
CA ALA A 611 22.63 -3.54 51.46
C ALA A 611 22.30 -4.97 50.98
N PHE A 612 21.87 -5.12 49.77
CA PHE A 612 21.84 -6.42 49.09
C PHE A 612 23.21 -6.66 48.45
N ALA A 613 23.81 -7.81 48.80
CA ALA A 613 25.03 -8.28 48.15
C ALA A 613 24.72 -8.62 46.67
N PRO A 614 25.64 -8.42 45.72
CA PRO A 614 25.46 -8.81 44.35
C PRO A 614 25.25 -10.33 44.27
N GLN A 615 24.06 -10.76 43.80
CA GLN A 615 23.72 -12.17 43.66
C GLN A 615 23.98 -12.59 42.21
N THR A 616 25.13 -13.21 41.98
CA THR A 616 25.35 -14.03 40.79
C THR A 616 24.34 -15.19 40.84
N GLY A 617 23.55 -15.38 39.80
CA GLY A 617 22.56 -16.45 39.72
C GLY A 617 23.21 -17.79 40.13
N GLY A 618 22.58 -18.52 41.06
CA GLY A 618 23.16 -19.69 41.70
C GLY A 618 23.59 -20.73 40.65
N GLU A 619 24.70 -21.40 40.91
CA GLU A 619 25.22 -22.52 40.07
C GLU A 619 24.32 -23.74 40.08
N GLN A 620 23.31 -23.76 40.93
CA GLN A 620 22.38 -24.88 41.11
C GLN A 620 20.92 -24.41 41.03
N PRO A 621 20.00 -25.30 40.56
CA PRO A 621 18.59 -25.02 40.53
C PRO A 621 18.06 -24.74 41.97
N PRO A 622 17.13 -23.79 42.12
CA PRO A 622 16.58 -23.48 43.44
C PRO A 622 15.89 -24.73 44.06
N ALA A 623 16.01 -24.88 45.40
CA ALA A 623 15.44 -25.98 46.12
C ALA A 623 13.91 -26.00 45.96
N ARG A 624 13.31 -27.20 46.04
CA ARG A 624 11.88 -27.38 45.89
C ARG A 624 11.06 -26.56 46.87
N GLY A 625 10.15 -25.74 46.39
CA GLY A 625 9.29 -24.86 47.19
C GLY A 625 9.96 -23.52 47.60
N VAL A 626 11.19 -23.25 47.18
CA VAL A 626 11.86 -21.98 47.39
C VAL A 626 11.58 -21.03 46.23
N SER A 627 11.18 -19.83 46.54
CA SER A 627 10.92 -18.77 45.55
C SER A 627 12.25 -18.25 44.99
N SER A 628 12.37 -18.22 43.64
CA SER A 628 13.58 -17.80 42.92
C SER A 628 13.47 -16.38 42.41
N LYS A 629 13.69 -15.42 43.28
CA LYS A 629 13.70 -13.99 42.95
C LYS A 629 14.88 -13.57 42.07
N GLU A 630 15.97 -14.40 42.06
CA GLU A 630 17.22 -14.13 41.39
C GLU A 630 17.22 -14.54 39.91
N THR A 631 16.22 -15.34 39.49
CA THR A 631 16.12 -15.75 38.09
C THR A 631 15.71 -14.60 37.20
N LEU A 632 16.63 -14.18 36.31
CA LEU A 632 16.31 -13.21 35.26
C LEU A 632 15.22 -13.76 34.33
N ARG A 633 14.25 -12.91 33.97
CA ARG A 633 13.13 -13.30 33.10
C ARG A 633 13.12 -12.52 31.79
N THR A 634 14.21 -11.84 31.50
CA THR A 634 14.48 -11.14 30.25
C THR A 634 15.73 -11.76 29.60
N ALA A 635 15.75 -11.81 28.28
CA ALA A 635 16.86 -12.40 27.55
C ALA A 635 17.02 -11.77 26.19
N ILE A 636 18.24 -11.76 25.67
CA ILE A 636 18.54 -11.54 24.26
C ILE A 636 18.60 -12.91 23.57
N CYS A 637 18.06 -12.98 22.35
CA CYS A 637 18.06 -14.21 21.57
C CYS A 637 18.65 -13.96 20.20
N VAL A 638 19.30 -14.99 19.65
CA VAL A 638 19.84 -14.94 18.28
C VAL A 638 19.47 -16.20 17.53
N GLU A 639 18.87 -16.05 16.35
CA GLU A 639 18.54 -17.16 15.46
C GLU A 639 18.88 -16.84 14.01
N ALA A 640 19.19 -17.86 13.22
CA ALA A 640 19.31 -17.75 11.78
C ALA A 640 17.97 -18.15 11.13
N ARG A 641 17.34 -17.21 10.43
CA ARG A 641 15.98 -17.40 9.91
C ARG A 641 15.83 -16.84 8.50
N ASP A 642 15.03 -17.51 7.66
CA ASP A 642 14.63 -16.97 6.36
C ASP A 642 13.71 -15.76 6.57
N PRO A 643 14.03 -14.59 6.01
CA PRO A 643 13.23 -13.37 6.19
C PRO A 643 11.83 -13.48 5.59
N LYS A 644 11.60 -14.33 4.59
CA LYS A 644 10.29 -14.54 3.96
C LYS A 644 9.25 -15.13 4.92
N ARG A 645 9.67 -15.78 6.00
CA ARG A 645 8.77 -16.29 7.03
C ARG A 645 7.84 -15.23 7.62
N ALA A 646 8.23 -13.98 7.59
CA ALA A 646 7.42 -12.88 8.09
C ALA A 646 6.41 -12.31 7.06
N ALA A 647 6.44 -12.77 5.81
CA ALA A 647 5.59 -12.25 4.73
C ALA A 647 4.24 -12.98 4.61
N GLY A 648 4.02 -14.03 5.42
CA GLY A 648 2.77 -14.78 5.47
C GLY A 648 2.93 -16.24 5.02
N PRO A 649 1.91 -17.10 5.21
CA PRO A 649 1.99 -18.54 4.99
C PRO A 649 2.40 -18.94 3.56
N LYS A 650 1.84 -18.27 2.56
CA LYS A 650 2.13 -18.57 1.15
C LYS A 650 3.59 -18.26 0.80
N ALA A 651 4.10 -17.13 1.24
CA ALA A 651 5.50 -16.75 1.01
C ALA A 651 6.47 -17.69 1.77
N GLU A 652 6.08 -18.18 2.94
CA GLU A 652 6.85 -19.17 3.70
C GLU A 652 6.91 -20.50 2.96
N THR A 653 5.82 -20.96 2.37
CA THR A 653 5.78 -22.19 1.54
C THR A 653 6.73 -22.09 0.35
N ASP A 654 6.73 -20.95 -0.34
CA ASP A 654 7.60 -20.71 -1.50
C ASP A 654 9.09 -20.59 -1.12
N ALA A 655 9.38 -20.18 0.11
CA ALA A 655 10.74 -20.03 0.63
C ALA A 655 11.34 -21.33 1.18
N PHE A 656 10.52 -22.35 1.39
CA PHE A 656 10.95 -23.59 2.03
C PHE A 656 12.12 -24.25 1.31
N GLY A 657 13.19 -24.55 2.07
CA GLY A 657 14.40 -25.18 1.53
C GLY A 657 15.30 -24.25 0.70
N SER A 658 15.04 -22.95 0.66
CA SER A 658 15.87 -21.96 -0.07
C SER A 658 17.32 -21.88 0.47
N GLY A 659 17.53 -22.24 1.75
CA GLY A 659 18.80 -22.09 2.46
C GLY A 659 19.25 -20.64 2.68
N ARG A 660 18.40 -19.68 2.34
CA ARG A 660 18.68 -18.24 2.41
C ARG A 660 18.25 -17.68 3.76
N THR A 661 19.22 -17.39 4.62
CA THR A 661 18.96 -16.95 6.01
C THR A 661 19.66 -15.66 6.34
N LEU A 662 19.08 -14.90 7.26
CA LEU A 662 19.68 -13.76 7.94
C LEU A 662 19.83 -14.07 9.44
N LEU A 663 20.79 -13.41 10.08
CA LEU A 663 20.98 -13.50 11.52
C LEU A 663 20.06 -12.48 12.21
N HIS A 664 19.08 -12.96 12.96
CA HIS A 664 18.12 -12.14 13.69
C HIS A 664 18.52 -12.01 15.15
N VAL A 665 18.67 -10.78 15.64
CA VAL A 665 18.98 -10.46 17.03
C VAL A 665 17.71 -9.91 17.67
N PHE A 666 17.15 -10.66 18.60
CA PHE A 666 15.94 -10.32 19.32
C PHE A 666 16.26 -9.50 20.57
N MET A 667 15.86 -8.24 20.56
CA MET A 667 16.09 -7.29 21.66
C MET A 667 15.18 -7.61 22.86
N PRO A 668 15.73 -7.61 24.10
CA PRO A 668 14.93 -7.79 25.31
C PRO A 668 14.07 -6.55 25.63
N PRO A 669 13.04 -6.68 26.48
CA PRO A 669 12.27 -5.53 26.99
C PRO A 669 13.11 -4.73 27.99
N LEU A 670 13.67 -3.61 27.53
CA LEU A 670 14.42 -2.67 28.35
C LEU A 670 13.57 -1.44 28.66
N THR A 671 13.66 -0.95 29.91
CA THR A 671 12.85 0.18 30.38
C THR A 671 13.51 1.53 30.17
N GLU A 672 14.83 1.55 30.00
CA GLU A 672 15.63 2.77 29.86
C GLU A 672 16.26 2.85 28.47
N LEU A 673 16.14 4.03 27.84
CA LEU A 673 16.73 4.26 26.52
C LEU A 673 18.27 4.15 26.54
N ASP A 674 18.89 4.61 27.60
CA ASP A 674 20.35 4.53 27.77
C ASP A 674 20.86 3.09 27.75
N ASP A 675 20.14 2.15 28.37
CA ASP A 675 20.46 0.72 28.34
C ASP A 675 20.24 0.10 26.96
N TYR A 676 19.16 0.52 26.29
CA TYR A 676 18.87 0.05 24.94
C TYR A 676 19.99 0.45 23.95
N LEU A 677 20.43 1.71 24.02
CA LEU A 677 21.51 2.21 23.17
C LEU A 677 22.86 1.60 23.53
N ASP A 678 23.10 1.31 24.81
CA ASP A 678 24.30 0.63 25.29
C ASP A 678 24.39 -0.80 24.73
N LEU A 679 23.30 -1.57 24.82
CA LEU A 679 23.21 -2.90 24.25
C LEU A 679 23.34 -2.87 22.70
N LEU A 680 22.70 -1.88 22.06
CA LEU A 680 22.77 -1.69 20.61
C LEU A 680 24.22 -1.46 20.15
N ALA A 681 24.99 -0.64 20.87
CA ALA A 681 26.39 -0.39 20.57
C ALA A 681 27.25 -1.67 20.73
N ALA A 682 26.97 -2.48 21.75
CA ALA A 682 27.64 -3.78 21.91
C ALA A 682 27.34 -4.76 20.79
N ILE A 683 26.08 -4.79 20.33
CA ILE A 683 25.62 -5.60 19.19
C ILE A 683 26.32 -5.14 17.91
N GLU A 684 26.36 -3.84 17.63
CA GLU A 684 27.05 -3.30 16.46
C GLU A 684 28.54 -3.64 16.45
N ALA A 685 29.21 -3.44 17.58
CA ALA A 685 30.64 -3.79 17.72
C ALA A 685 30.90 -5.29 17.51
N THR A 686 29.99 -6.15 17.97
CA THR A 686 30.06 -7.60 17.75
C THR A 686 29.84 -7.96 16.28
N ALA A 687 28.85 -7.36 15.63
CA ALA A 687 28.56 -7.55 14.22
C ALA A 687 29.76 -7.10 13.35
N ALA A 688 30.38 -5.97 13.70
CA ALA A 688 31.56 -5.46 13.01
C ALA A 688 32.79 -6.37 13.17
N GLU A 689 33.06 -6.87 14.38
CA GLU A 689 34.15 -7.80 14.65
C GLU A 689 34.01 -9.10 13.85
N LEU A 690 32.81 -9.66 13.83
CA LEU A 690 32.52 -10.91 13.14
C LEU A 690 32.23 -10.76 11.65
N GLN A 691 32.12 -9.52 11.15
CA GLN A 691 31.70 -9.20 9.78
C GLN A 691 30.36 -9.88 9.42
N MET A 692 29.42 -9.86 10.35
CA MET A 692 28.09 -10.47 10.19
C MET A 692 27.03 -9.38 9.97
N LYS A 693 26.15 -9.61 8.96
CA LYS A 693 24.97 -8.80 8.78
C LYS A 693 23.84 -9.30 9.68
N ILE A 694 23.18 -8.40 10.38
CA ILE A 694 22.13 -8.72 11.34
C ILE A 694 20.83 -7.97 11.06
N VAL A 695 19.74 -8.54 11.53
CA VAL A 695 18.42 -7.89 11.59
C VAL A 695 18.07 -7.72 13.06
N LEU A 696 17.76 -6.50 13.48
CA LEU A 696 17.27 -6.23 14.83
C LEU A 696 15.77 -6.46 14.89
N GLU A 697 15.32 -7.26 15.85
CA GLU A 697 13.90 -7.53 16.09
C GLU A 697 13.59 -7.62 17.59
N GLY A 698 12.36 -7.96 17.93
CA GLY A 698 11.94 -8.14 19.32
C GLY A 698 11.29 -6.89 19.91
N TYR A 699 11.65 -6.57 21.16
CA TYR A 699 11.08 -5.42 21.82
C TYR A 699 11.67 -4.11 21.30
N PRO A 700 10.83 -3.11 20.98
CA PRO A 700 11.30 -1.80 20.54
C PRO A 700 11.97 -1.05 21.70
N PRO A 701 12.74 0.01 21.40
CA PRO A 701 13.25 0.89 22.46
C PRO A 701 12.08 1.50 23.25
N PRO A 702 12.30 1.83 24.53
CA PRO A 702 11.29 2.51 25.32
C PRO A 702 10.93 3.87 24.71
N ARG A 703 9.68 4.30 24.88
CA ARG A 703 9.22 5.61 24.40
C ARG A 703 9.98 6.74 25.12
N ASP A 704 10.71 7.52 24.35
CA ASP A 704 11.53 8.61 24.84
C ASP A 704 11.58 9.74 23.81
N ALA A 705 11.37 10.97 24.23
CA ALA A 705 11.36 12.14 23.35
C ALA A 705 12.73 12.44 22.69
N ARG A 706 13.82 11.89 23.26
CA ARG A 706 15.19 11.98 22.71
C ARG A 706 15.38 11.07 21.48
N LEU A 707 14.43 10.15 21.20
CA LEU A 707 14.45 9.25 20.07
C LEU A 707 13.25 9.50 19.16
N LYS A 708 13.50 9.75 17.88
CA LYS A 708 12.46 9.86 16.85
C LYS A 708 12.21 8.50 16.22
N VAL A 709 10.98 8.29 15.73
CA VAL A 709 10.58 7.06 15.08
C VAL A 709 9.69 7.32 13.88
N LEU A 710 9.90 6.53 12.83
CA LEU A 710 9.04 6.38 11.67
C LEU A 710 8.75 4.89 11.50
N GLN A 711 7.49 4.53 11.21
CA GLN A 711 7.11 3.13 11.06
C GLN A 711 6.40 2.89 9.74
N VAL A 712 6.64 1.73 9.15
CA VAL A 712 5.88 1.18 8.02
C VAL A 712 5.26 -0.13 8.49
N THR A 713 3.94 -0.21 8.40
CA THR A 713 3.16 -1.36 8.90
C THR A 713 2.15 -1.83 7.85
N PRO A 714 1.83 -3.15 7.80
CA PRO A 714 0.77 -3.65 6.96
C PRO A 714 -0.57 -3.51 7.68
N ASP A 715 -1.56 -3.03 6.96
CA ASP A 715 -2.96 -3.09 7.35
C ASP A 715 -3.78 -3.79 6.25
N PRO A 716 -5.01 -4.27 6.52
CA PRO A 716 -5.81 -4.89 5.48
C PRO A 716 -5.92 -4.02 4.23
N GLY A 717 -5.47 -4.55 3.11
CA GLY A 717 -5.50 -3.90 1.82
C GLY A 717 -4.49 -2.77 1.59
N VAL A 718 -3.67 -2.38 2.58
CA VAL A 718 -2.75 -1.23 2.48
C VAL A 718 -1.42 -1.44 3.19
N ILE A 719 -0.45 -0.61 2.86
CA ILE A 719 0.71 -0.30 3.70
C ILE A 719 0.44 1.06 4.35
N GLU A 720 0.56 1.15 5.67
CA GLU A 720 0.45 2.37 6.45
C GLU A 720 1.84 2.90 6.83
N VAL A 721 2.07 4.19 6.65
CA VAL A 721 3.30 4.85 7.07
C VAL A 721 3.01 5.81 8.21
N ASN A 722 3.45 5.48 9.42
CA ASN A 722 3.39 6.37 10.56
C ASN A 722 4.59 7.32 10.51
N ILE A 723 4.42 8.48 9.87
CA ILE A 723 5.51 9.45 9.70
C ILE A 723 5.78 10.19 11.01
N HIS A 724 7.05 10.49 11.26
CA HIS A 724 7.43 11.28 12.44
C HIS A 724 6.86 12.70 12.39
N PRO A 725 6.47 13.28 13.53
CA PRO A 725 5.80 14.58 13.55
C PRO A 725 6.71 15.72 13.07
N ALA A 726 6.14 16.60 12.25
CA ALA A 726 6.72 17.89 11.87
C ALA A 726 6.42 18.94 12.95
N SER A 727 7.34 19.85 13.17
CA SER A 727 7.23 20.93 14.16
C SER A 727 6.79 22.26 13.54
N ASN A 728 6.72 22.35 12.21
CA ASN A 728 6.31 23.51 11.46
C ASN A 728 5.78 23.10 10.07
N TRP A 729 5.20 24.06 9.37
CA TRP A 729 4.58 23.87 8.06
C TRP A 729 5.58 23.40 6.99
N ASP A 730 6.76 24.02 6.92
CA ASP A 730 7.78 23.67 5.93
C ASP A 730 8.24 22.21 6.07
N GLN A 731 8.45 21.75 7.32
CA GLN A 731 8.77 20.34 7.56
C GLN A 731 7.63 19.41 7.18
N LEU A 732 6.38 19.81 7.43
CA LEU A 732 5.23 19.00 7.08
C LEU A 732 5.11 18.83 5.57
N VAL A 733 5.30 19.91 4.82
CA VAL A 733 5.30 19.87 3.34
C VAL A 733 6.43 19.00 2.83
N ASP A 734 7.67 19.23 3.29
CA ASP A 734 8.85 18.43 2.89
C ASP A 734 8.67 16.93 3.19
N HIS A 735 8.18 16.58 4.39
CA HIS A 735 7.93 15.20 4.76
C HIS A 735 6.86 14.54 3.87
N THR A 736 5.80 15.28 3.59
CA THR A 736 4.69 14.75 2.78
C THR A 736 5.12 14.55 1.34
N GLU A 737 5.70 15.55 0.71
CA GLU A 737 6.17 15.47 -0.68
C GLU A 737 7.20 14.36 -0.86
N TYR A 738 8.19 14.29 0.03
CA TYR A 738 9.21 13.24 -0.04
C TYR A 738 8.63 11.84 0.15
N LEU A 739 7.69 11.66 1.09
CA LEU A 739 7.05 10.36 1.32
C LEU A 739 6.25 9.90 0.09
N TYR A 740 5.42 10.77 -0.47
CA TYR A 740 4.60 10.42 -1.63
C TYR A 740 5.45 10.15 -2.88
N GLN A 741 6.51 10.94 -3.09
CA GLN A 741 7.47 10.67 -4.15
C GLN A 741 8.16 9.31 -3.95
N SER A 742 8.66 9.04 -2.75
CA SER A 742 9.31 7.76 -2.42
C SER A 742 8.37 6.56 -2.59
N ALA A 743 7.09 6.73 -2.23
CA ALA A 743 6.07 5.72 -2.44
C ALA A 743 5.84 5.45 -3.93
N ALA A 744 5.68 6.50 -4.75
CA ALA A 744 5.52 6.37 -6.20
C ALA A 744 6.71 5.66 -6.84
N GLU A 745 7.95 6.04 -6.48
CA GLU A 745 9.18 5.38 -6.94
C GLU A 745 9.32 3.93 -6.44
N SER A 746 8.55 3.54 -5.43
CA SER A 746 8.45 2.17 -4.92
C SER A 746 7.20 1.45 -5.43
N TYR A 747 6.59 1.93 -6.52
CA TYR A 747 5.36 1.39 -7.12
C TYR A 747 4.16 1.35 -6.17
N LEU A 748 4.06 2.33 -5.29
CA LEU A 748 2.96 2.52 -4.36
C LEU A 748 2.17 3.78 -4.69
N SER A 749 0.84 3.74 -4.55
CA SER A 749 -0.07 4.85 -4.79
C SER A 749 -0.96 5.08 -3.57
N SER A 750 -1.32 6.32 -3.31
CA SER A 750 -2.28 6.70 -2.26
C SER A 750 -3.74 6.59 -2.72
N GLU A 751 -4.00 6.10 -3.91
CA GLU A 751 -5.33 6.02 -4.50
C GLU A 751 -5.58 4.68 -5.20
N LYS A 752 -6.84 4.28 -5.21
CA LYS A 752 -7.37 3.17 -5.99
C LYS A 752 -8.33 3.69 -7.06
N PHE A 753 -8.73 2.81 -7.95
CA PHE A 753 -9.79 3.07 -8.92
C PHE A 753 -10.93 2.10 -8.68
N MET A 754 -12.15 2.59 -8.81
CA MET A 754 -13.34 1.74 -8.86
C MET A 754 -13.45 1.07 -10.23
N THR A 755 -14.30 0.06 -10.34
CA THR A 755 -14.56 -0.64 -11.61
C THR A 755 -15.05 0.28 -12.72
N ASP A 756 -15.66 1.41 -12.38
CA ASP A 756 -16.10 2.45 -13.31
C ASP A 756 -15.02 3.50 -13.64
N GLY A 757 -13.77 3.28 -13.17
CA GLY A 757 -12.63 4.18 -13.40
C GLY A 757 -12.59 5.41 -12.51
N ARG A 758 -13.55 5.60 -11.60
CA ARG A 758 -13.51 6.73 -10.64
C ARG A 758 -12.45 6.50 -9.56
N HIS A 759 -11.78 7.58 -9.18
CA HIS A 759 -10.83 7.54 -8.08
C HIS A 759 -11.53 7.29 -6.75
N THR A 760 -10.87 6.51 -5.91
CA THR A 760 -11.26 6.32 -4.51
C THR A 760 -10.00 6.28 -3.64
N GLY A 761 -10.16 6.47 -2.33
CA GLY A 761 -9.09 6.28 -1.38
C GLY A 761 -8.64 4.81 -1.31
N THR A 762 -7.52 4.59 -0.65
CA THR A 762 -6.92 3.24 -0.48
C THR A 762 -7.79 2.29 0.34
N GLY A 763 -8.75 2.81 1.11
CA GLY A 763 -9.55 2.07 2.09
C GLY A 763 -8.96 2.08 3.51
N GLY A 764 -7.66 2.36 3.69
CA GLY A 764 -7.00 2.45 4.99
C GLY A 764 -7.19 3.78 5.72
N GLY A 765 -7.56 4.83 5.00
CA GLY A 765 -7.68 6.18 5.50
C GLY A 765 -6.33 6.91 5.64
N ASN A 766 -6.37 8.23 5.52
CA ASN A 766 -5.23 9.10 5.80
C ASN A 766 -5.52 9.86 7.09
N HIS A 767 -4.78 9.58 8.14
CA HIS A 767 -5.00 10.22 9.43
C HIS A 767 -3.97 11.29 9.70
N PHE A 768 -4.42 12.43 10.26
CA PHE A 768 -3.53 13.41 10.86
C PHE A 768 -3.38 13.11 12.35
N VAL A 769 -2.16 13.21 12.84
CA VAL A 769 -1.86 13.07 14.27
C VAL A 769 -1.34 14.41 14.77
N LEU A 770 -2.15 15.09 15.56
CA LEU A 770 -1.81 16.37 16.16
C LEU A 770 -1.35 16.16 17.60
N GLY A 771 -0.29 16.84 18.03
CA GLY A 771 0.24 16.70 19.39
C GLY A 771 1.25 17.76 19.73
N GLY A 772 2.18 17.43 20.62
CA GLY A 772 3.34 18.22 20.96
C GLY A 772 4.61 17.41 20.90
N ALA A 773 5.77 18.04 20.92
CA ALA A 773 7.06 17.37 20.89
C ALA A 773 7.24 16.41 22.08
N THR A 774 6.68 16.77 23.23
CA THR A 774 6.56 15.92 24.41
C THR A 774 5.11 15.90 24.89
N PRO A 775 4.69 14.95 25.73
CA PRO A 775 3.36 14.98 26.33
C PRO A 775 3.06 16.27 27.12
N ALA A 776 4.07 16.89 27.72
CA ALA A 776 3.94 18.15 28.43
C ALA A 776 3.73 19.35 27.49
N ASP A 777 4.17 19.26 26.24
CA ASP A 777 3.97 20.29 25.22
C ASP A 777 2.64 20.15 24.47
N SER A 778 1.92 19.03 24.64
CA SER A 778 0.65 18.80 23.93
C SER A 778 -0.32 19.97 24.15
N PRO A 779 -0.74 20.65 23.07
CA PRO A 779 -1.69 21.76 23.18
C PRO A 779 -3.04 21.31 23.74
N PHE A 780 -3.40 20.05 23.56
CA PHE A 780 -4.68 19.49 24.01
C PHE A 780 -4.67 19.13 25.51
N LEU A 781 -3.52 18.74 26.06
CA LEU A 781 -3.36 18.52 27.50
C LEU A 781 -3.13 19.81 28.27
N ARG A 782 -2.44 20.78 27.65
CA ARG A 782 -2.24 22.11 28.21
C ARG A 782 -3.52 22.96 28.19
N ARG A 783 -4.29 22.83 27.11
CA ARG A 783 -5.49 23.62 26.84
C ARG A 783 -6.64 22.71 26.38
N PRO A 784 -7.31 22.02 27.32
CA PRO A 784 -8.47 21.17 27.01
C PRO A 784 -9.63 21.93 26.33
N ASP A 785 -9.76 23.24 26.60
CA ASP A 785 -10.71 24.11 25.91
C ASP A 785 -10.39 24.28 24.41
N LEU A 786 -9.12 24.27 24.02
CA LEU A 786 -8.70 24.25 22.61
C LEU A 786 -9.14 22.96 21.93
N LEU A 787 -8.96 21.79 22.60
CA LEU A 787 -9.45 20.53 22.07
C LEU A 787 -10.96 20.55 21.85
N ALA A 788 -11.73 21.02 22.85
CA ALA A 788 -13.18 21.15 22.75
C ALA A 788 -13.59 22.08 21.59
N SER A 789 -12.92 23.22 21.44
CA SER A 789 -13.14 24.16 20.34
C SER A 789 -12.88 23.56 18.97
N LEU A 790 -11.77 22.81 18.83
CA LEU A 790 -11.40 22.15 17.58
C LEU A 790 -12.40 21.06 17.21
N ILE A 791 -12.84 20.24 18.15
CA ILE A 791 -13.89 19.23 17.94
C ILE A 791 -15.20 19.92 17.51
N ALA A 792 -15.63 20.97 18.22
CA ALA A 792 -16.83 21.70 17.88
C ALA A 792 -16.76 22.32 16.47
N TYR A 793 -15.63 22.94 16.12
CA TYR A 793 -15.41 23.50 14.78
C TYR A 793 -15.55 22.42 13.70
N TRP A 794 -14.92 21.27 13.91
CA TRP A 794 -14.91 20.18 12.94
C TRP A 794 -16.31 19.61 12.71
N HIS A 795 -17.07 19.37 13.78
CA HIS A 795 -18.44 18.89 13.68
C HIS A 795 -19.41 19.90 13.05
N ASN A 796 -19.15 21.18 13.21
CA ASN A 796 -19.91 22.25 12.53
C ASN A 796 -19.54 22.41 11.04
N HIS A 797 -18.48 21.76 10.59
CA HIS A 797 -18.02 21.76 9.19
C HIS A 797 -17.86 20.34 8.65
N PRO A 798 -18.98 19.59 8.46
CA PRO A 798 -18.92 18.19 8.07
C PRO A 798 -18.20 17.93 6.74
N SER A 799 -18.09 18.94 5.87
CA SER A 799 -17.28 18.85 4.66
C SER A 799 -15.80 18.52 4.92
N LEU A 800 -15.28 18.87 6.10
CA LEU A 800 -13.90 18.52 6.47
C LEU A 800 -13.67 17.01 6.59
N SER A 801 -14.72 16.25 6.93
CA SER A 801 -14.65 14.78 7.05
C SER A 801 -15.24 14.05 5.84
N TYR A 802 -16.33 14.58 5.25
CA TYR A 802 -17.17 13.81 4.32
C TYR A 802 -17.12 14.29 2.87
N LEU A 803 -16.52 15.44 2.55
CA LEU A 803 -16.50 15.98 1.19
C LEU A 803 -15.79 15.04 0.20
N PHE A 804 -14.73 14.40 0.65
CA PHE A 804 -13.92 13.51 -0.16
C PHE A 804 -14.16 12.03 0.16
N SER A 805 -15.12 11.70 1.03
CA SER A 805 -15.47 10.31 1.33
C SER A 805 -16.16 9.67 0.12
N GLY A 806 -15.62 8.54 -0.36
CA GLY A 806 -16.24 7.76 -1.43
C GLY A 806 -17.53 7.08 -0.95
N LEU A 807 -18.39 6.69 -1.91
CA LEU A 807 -19.61 5.93 -1.63
C LEU A 807 -19.34 4.52 -1.11
N PHE A 808 -18.21 3.93 -1.51
CA PHE A 808 -17.79 2.60 -1.08
C PHE A 808 -16.48 2.70 -0.32
N ILE A 809 -16.55 2.25 0.92
CA ILE A 809 -15.41 2.07 1.80
C ILE A 809 -15.45 0.61 2.19
N GLY A 810 -14.36 -0.13 1.98
CA GLY A 810 -14.27 -1.52 2.36
C GLY A 810 -14.58 -1.77 3.83
N PRO A 811 -14.93 -2.98 4.24
CA PRO A 811 -15.32 -3.30 5.63
C PRO A 811 -14.20 -3.01 6.65
N THR A 812 -12.96 -2.92 6.19
CA THR A 812 -11.77 -2.63 7.00
C THR A 812 -11.39 -1.15 7.03
N SER A 813 -12.11 -0.29 6.29
CA SER A 813 -11.82 1.16 6.25
C SER A 813 -11.92 1.79 7.64
N GLN A 814 -10.96 2.65 7.95
CA GLN A 814 -10.90 3.44 9.19
C GLN A 814 -11.30 4.91 8.98
N ALA A 815 -11.92 5.22 7.86
CA ALA A 815 -12.40 6.58 7.58
C ALA A 815 -13.81 6.80 8.14
N PRO A 816 -14.16 8.05 8.51
CA PRO A 816 -15.53 8.38 8.90
C PRO A 816 -16.52 8.12 7.78
N ARG A 817 -17.66 7.53 8.12
CA ARG A 817 -18.75 7.25 7.18
C ARG A 817 -20.00 7.97 7.63
N VAL A 818 -20.66 8.65 6.71
CA VAL A 818 -21.88 9.42 7.00
C VAL A 818 -23.05 8.52 7.45
N ASP A 819 -23.09 7.28 6.95
CA ASP A 819 -24.10 6.30 7.30
C ASP A 819 -23.86 5.62 8.68
N GLU A 820 -22.66 5.76 9.23
CA GLU A 820 -22.27 5.28 10.55
C GLU A 820 -22.12 6.39 11.59
N ALA A 821 -22.34 7.64 11.21
CA ALA A 821 -22.29 8.79 12.11
C ALA A 821 -23.46 8.73 13.13
N ARG A 822 -23.18 9.11 14.37
CA ARG A 822 -24.20 9.13 15.44
C ARG A 822 -25.01 10.42 15.38
N ASN A 823 -26.32 10.32 15.34
CA ASN A 823 -27.23 11.48 15.25
C ASN A 823 -27.26 12.34 16.52
N ASP A 824 -27.02 11.76 17.69
CA ASP A 824 -27.08 12.38 19.00
C ASP A 824 -25.72 12.85 19.54
N GLN A 825 -24.64 12.58 18.82
CA GLN A 825 -23.28 12.91 19.22
C GLN A 825 -23.07 14.39 19.54
N VAL A 826 -23.66 15.29 18.77
CA VAL A 826 -23.53 16.75 18.98
C VAL A 826 -24.10 17.17 20.33
N TYR A 827 -25.23 16.62 20.74
CA TYR A 827 -25.86 16.92 22.04
C TYR A 827 -25.05 16.36 23.21
N GLU A 828 -24.52 15.16 23.07
CA GLU A 828 -23.63 14.54 24.06
C GLU A 828 -22.33 15.33 24.22
N LEU A 829 -21.73 15.78 23.13
CA LEU A 829 -20.55 16.65 23.14
C LEU A 829 -20.82 17.97 23.85
N GLU A 830 -21.99 18.57 23.65
CA GLU A 830 -22.35 19.81 24.36
C GLU A 830 -22.36 19.62 25.88
N VAL A 831 -22.91 18.49 26.34
CA VAL A 831 -22.90 18.15 27.78
C VAL A 831 -21.48 17.91 28.29
N ALA A 832 -20.67 17.18 27.52
CA ALA A 832 -19.28 16.92 27.86
C ALA A 832 -18.43 18.19 27.92
N PHE A 833 -18.63 19.12 26.98
CA PHE A 833 -17.92 20.39 26.95
C PHE A 833 -18.31 21.29 28.14
N ARG A 834 -19.59 21.32 28.52
CA ARG A 834 -20.02 22.02 29.73
C ARG A 834 -19.39 21.46 30.99
N GLU A 835 -19.31 20.14 31.10
CA GLU A 835 -18.65 19.52 32.24
C GLU A 835 -17.15 19.80 32.24
N LEU A 836 -16.49 19.72 31.12
CA LEU A 836 -15.09 20.07 30.95
C LEU A 836 -14.84 21.52 31.38
N GLN A 837 -15.65 22.45 30.92
CA GLN A 837 -15.56 23.88 31.30
C GLN A 837 -15.79 24.06 32.82
N ARG A 838 -16.78 23.38 33.38
CA ARG A 838 -17.04 23.42 34.84
C ARG A 838 -15.81 22.94 35.65
N GLN A 839 -15.11 21.91 35.21
CA GLN A 839 -13.90 21.42 35.85
C GLN A 839 -12.76 22.42 35.72
N ILE A 840 -12.60 23.05 34.56
CA ILE A 840 -11.63 24.14 34.35
C ILE A 840 -11.88 25.30 35.30
N ASP A 841 -13.12 25.70 35.46
CA ASP A 841 -13.50 26.84 36.35
C ASP A 841 -13.26 26.51 37.82
N LEU A 842 -13.50 25.26 38.25
CA LEU A 842 -13.25 24.78 39.62
C LEU A 842 -11.75 24.79 39.98
N LEU A 843 -10.88 24.65 38.99
CA LEU A 843 -9.41 24.65 39.16
C LEU A 843 -8.80 26.06 39.01
N GLY A 844 -9.61 27.10 38.99
CA GLY A 844 -9.14 28.48 38.94
C GLY A 844 -9.11 29.13 37.57
N GLY A 845 -9.80 28.55 36.60
CA GLY A 845 -9.94 29.05 35.24
C GLY A 845 -8.85 28.63 34.28
N ARG A 846 -8.93 29.11 33.05
CA ARG A 846 -8.11 28.64 31.91
C ARG A 846 -6.59 28.73 32.11
N GLU A 847 -6.13 29.74 32.86
CA GLU A 847 -4.68 29.94 33.07
C GLU A 847 -4.10 29.05 34.16
N SER A 848 -4.93 28.54 35.04
CA SER A 848 -4.54 27.74 36.21
C SER A 848 -4.93 26.27 36.12
N ALA A 849 -5.77 25.91 35.15
CA ALA A 849 -6.36 24.58 35.06
C ALA A 849 -5.33 23.54 34.56
N ASN A 850 -4.89 22.68 35.45
CA ASN A 850 -4.10 21.52 35.10
C ASN A 850 -4.96 20.26 35.23
N LEU A 851 -5.91 20.09 34.27
CA LEU A 851 -6.80 18.93 34.28
C LEU A 851 -6.01 17.64 34.08
N PRO A 852 -6.29 16.60 34.89
CA PRO A 852 -5.72 15.30 34.65
C PRO A 852 -6.07 14.74 33.26
N ALA A 853 -5.12 14.20 32.54
CA ALA A 853 -5.32 13.67 31.20
C ALA A 853 -6.43 12.60 31.13
N TRP A 854 -6.56 11.76 32.19
CA TRP A 854 -7.62 10.78 32.29
C TRP A 854 -9.04 11.39 32.38
N MET A 855 -9.17 12.59 32.91
CA MET A 855 -10.46 13.28 33.00
C MET A 855 -10.91 13.78 31.62
N ILE A 856 -9.99 14.36 30.86
CA ILE A 856 -10.24 14.79 29.49
C ILE A 856 -10.65 13.57 28.63
N ASP A 857 -9.91 12.50 28.76
CA ASP A 857 -10.16 11.24 28.06
C ASP A 857 -11.53 10.67 28.39
N ARG A 858 -11.86 10.52 29.68
CA ARG A 858 -13.15 9.98 30.15
C ARG A 858 -14.33 10.81 29.75
N SER A 859 -14.18 12.12 29.64
CA SER A 859 -15.25 13.03 29.23
C SER A 859 -15.60 12.92 27.76
N LEU A 860 -14.68 12.51 26.90
CA LEU A 860 -14.84 12.61 25.44
C LEU A 860 -14.72 11.26 24.70
N ARG A 861 -13.88 10.31 25.16
CA ARG A 861 -13.56 9.09 24.42
C ARG A 861 -14.80 8.29 23.98
N ASN A 862 -15.76 8.08 24.88
CA ASN A 862 -16.95 7.27 24.61
C ASN A 862 -18.02 7.99 23.78
N ILE A 863 -17.82 9.27 23.51
CA ILE A 863 -18.69 10.08 22.67
C ILE A 863 -18.13 10.14 21.24
N LEU A 864 -16.81 10.21 21.12
CA LEU A 864 -16.09 10.24 19.84
C LEU A 864 -15.96 8.82 19.25
N ILE A 865 -17.10 8.24 18.92
CA ILE A 865 -17.25 6.89 18.37
C ILE A 865 -18.33 6.89 17.27
N ASP A 866 -18.26 5.95 16.35
CA ASP A 866 -19.35 5.69 15.39
C ASP A 866 -20.52 4.93 16.05
N VAL A 867 -21.56 4.62 15.27
CA VAL A 867 -22.72 3.83 15.77
C VAL A 867 -22.35 2.42 16.21
N THR A 868 -21.21 1.90 15.78
CA THR A 868 -20.71 0.56 16.18
C THR A 868 -19.83 0.60 17.42
N GLY A 869 -19.51 1.80 17.93
CA GLY A 869 -18.60 1.99 19.06
C GLY A 869 -17.11 2.07 18.64
N ASN A 870 -16.82 2.23 17.36
CA ASN A 870 -15.44 2.28 16.86
C ASN A 870 -14.91 3.72 16.90
N THR A 871 -13.84 3.97 17.67
CA THR A 871 -13.19 5.27 17.79
C THR A 871 -12.42 5.65 16.52
N HIS A 872 -11.96 4.68 15.73
CA HIS A 872 -11.18 4.91 14.51
C HIS A 872 -12.01 5.36 13.30
N ARG A 873 -13.34 5.25 13.40
CA ARG A 873 -14.28 5.71 12.37
C ARG A 873 -15.01 7.00 12.74
N ALA A 874 -14.69 7.57 13.91
CA ALA A 874 -15.13 8.90 14.26
C ALA A 874 -14.21 9.96 13.65
N GLU A 875 -14.70 11.16 13.48
CA GLU A 875 -13.97 12.31 12.93
C GLU A 875 -12.74 12.67 13.78
N PHE A 876 -12.87 12.50 15.10
CA PHE A 876 -11.80 12.68 16.08
C PHE A 876 -11.59 11.40 16.89
N CYS A 877 -10.35 10.97 17.01
CA CYS A 877 -9.95 9.90 17.89
C CYS A 877 -8.91 10.41 18.90
N ILE A 878 -9.19 10.23 20.17
CA ILE A 878 -8.32 10.68 21.27
C ILE A 878 -7.62 9.52 21.98
N ASP A 879 -7.61 8.33 21.41
CA ASP A 879 -6.98 7.13 21.99
C ASP A 879 -5.50 7.30 22.33
N LYS A 880 -4.81 8.16 21.57
CA LYS A 880 -3.41 8.51 21.79
C LYS A 880 -3.22 9.69 22.75
N LEU A 881 -4.27 10.27 23.33
CA LEU A 881 -4.14 11.38 24.28
C LEU A 881 -3.77 10.87 25.67
N TYR A 882 -4.39 9.77 26.09
CA TYR A 882 -4.17 9.13 27.39
C TYR A 882 -4.17 7.61 27.24
N SER A 883 -3.27 6.93 27.93
CA SER A 883 -3.28 5.47 28.13
C SER A 883 -2.96 5.13 29.58
N PRO A 884 -3.75 4.29 30.24
CA PRO A 884 -3.46 3.87 31.61
C PRO A 884 -2.19 3.03 31.73
N ASP A 885 -1.70 2.47 30.62
CA ASP A 885 -0.54 1.58 30.59
C ASP A 885 0.81 2.33 30.60
N GLY A 886 0.78 3.64 30.45
CA GLY A 886 2.00 4.46 30.47
C GLY A 886 2.33 4.97 31.86
N PRO A 887 3.60 5.27 32.18
CA PRO A 887 4.02 5.72 33.50
C PRO A 887 3.33 7.02 33.96
N THR A 888 2.96 7.90 33.04
CA THR A 888 2.17 9.10 33.33
C THR A 888 0.73 9.01 32.91
N GLY A 889 0.35 8.01 32.13
CA GLY A 889 -0.88 7.98 31.37
C GLY A 889 -0.98 9.05 30.27
N ARG A 890 -0.02 9.98 30.17
CA ARG A 890 -0.05 11.07 29.19
C ARG A 890 0.70 10.65 27.93
N LEU A 891 0.02 10.64 26.77
CA LEU A 891 0.65 10.42 25.49
C LEU A 891 0.65 11.69 24.62
N GLY A 892 -0.39 12.53 24.75
CA GLY A 892 -0.47 13.87 24.21
C GLY A 892 -1.09 14.04 22.82
N PRO A 893 -0.99 13.11 21.87
CA PRO A 893 -1.57 13.26 20.53
C PRO A 893 -3.09 13.04 20.46
N ALA A 894 -3.75 13.77 19.57
CA ALA A 894 -5.10 13.49 19.07
C ALA A 894 -5.02 13.16 17.58
N ARG A 895 -5.85 12.27 17.11
CA ARG A 895 -5.93 11.79 15.74
C ARG A 895 -7.18 12.33 15.07
N ILE A 896 -7.06 12.84 13.86
CA ILE A 896 -8.17 13.25 13.02
C ILE A 896 -8.22 12.31 11.83
N ALA A 897 -9.36 11.63 11.67
CA ALA A 897 -9.56 10.73 10.56
C ALA A 897 -9.93 11.51 9.29
N ARG A 898 -9.25 11.20 8.18
CA ARG A 898 -9.50 11.76 6.85
C ARG A 898 -9.23 10.72 5.77
N PHE A 899 -9.91 10.89 4.64
CA PHE A 899 -9.64 10.12 3.42
C PHE A 899 -8.32 10.49 2.79
#